data_e9777f2b59ec70286633a3c73b467acc
#
_entry.id   e9777f2b59ec70286633a3c73b467acc
#
_cell.length_a   1.000
_cell.length_b   1.000
_cell.length_c   1.000
_cell.angle_alpha   90.00
_cell.angle_beta   90.00
_cell.angle_gamma   90.00
#
_symmetry.space_group_name_H-M   'P 1'
#
loop_
_entity.id
_entity.type
_entity.pdbx_description
1 polymer ?
#
loop_
_entity_poly.entity_id
_entity_poly.type
_entity_poly.pdbx_seq_one_letter_code
_entity_poly.pdbx_strand_id
1 'polypeptide(L)'
;MKQKYSPMMMQYLGIKEQNKDAIVMFRLGDFYEMFFDDAMIVSKELELALTGKNAGAKERVPMCGVPFHSASGYIQKLVDNGHKVAIVEQLTDPGKKGIVERGVVQIVTPGTIFDESMTKNKNNYIACMMIFDFVYTLAFCDITTGEFQVINIDKKDHLLNNQLASMEVKEIVVKSDSTYNFNDSIMVSHYDNETFNEKYRDIFHNIKDLKEIKVSTLLLNYLIETQKRDLEHLQMIEEINNQDFMTMDLYTKKSLELTENSKDHEKYGSLFWLLDMTKSAMGARLLKNYIDRPLLKKEAIEKRLDIVEIFTQQFIQRESIKEILKEIYDLERLSSRIAFGNINARDLKWISSSLKVLPELKQQLYSFNEPLTDQLANQIIDLSHITKLIDDAIIDNPPLTIKEGNIIKDHFNEELDELRYLRDHGKQWLVDFEQKEREKTGIKNLKVGYNRVFGYYIEVTKGSLDLVKDEFEYTRKQSLSNAERFITPELKDMESKILSAQDKIQKLEYVLFTQVRNEIKKEVHLIQDVSKIIARVDVYQSLAMLASENSYVRPVFNDQKIMDIKEGRHGVIEKVMGHGKYVPNDVSIDENSPVVLITGPNMGGKSTYMRQVALIVIMAQIGSFVPAKYANLTIFDQIFTRIGASDDLISGQSTFMVEMLEANNALRFASEKSLILFDEIGRGTATFDGMAIAQAMIEYIASEIHCMTLFSTHYHELTFLEDKGLGIQNVHASARVDNDHLVFEYLIKKGRSNKSYGVNVAKLAKLPDEVINRANLVLETLEENNVEDRLIEEKQVQVIEKESEVEKYLKTIDPMALSPLDALSTLIELKKLVK
;
A
#
# COMPACT_ATOMS: atom_id res chain seq x y z
N MET A 1 -14.73 -23.48 44.10
CA MET A 1 -16.10 -23.06 43.72
C MET A 1 -16.03 -22.42 42.35
N LYS A 2 -16.60 -23.06 41.31
CA LYS A 2 -16.68 -22.44 39.99
C LYS A 2 -17.52 -21.15 40.09
N GLN A 3 -16.93 -19.98 39.80
CA GLN A 3 -17.64 -18.72 39.69
C GLN A 3 -18.76 -18.88 38.65
N LYS A 4 -20.03 -18.68 39.05
CA LYS A 4 -21.14 -18.76 38.10
C LYS A 4 -21.30 -17.41 37.40
N TYR A 5 -20.76 -17.29 36.20
CA TYR A 5 -20.98 -16.11 35.36
C TYR A 5 -22.39 -16.12 34.74
N SER A 6 -22.87 -14.94 34.34
CA SER A 6 -24.12 -14.81 33.59
C SER A 6 -24.04 -15.54 32.23
N PRO A 7 -25.17 -15.95 31.65
CA PRO A 7 -25.17 -16.64 30.34
C PRO A 7 -24.47 -15.86 29.24
N MET A 8 -24.59 -14.53 29.20
CA MET A 8 -23.91 -13.64 28.27
C MET A 8 -22.38 -13.67 28.47
N MET A 9 -21.94 -13.63 29.73
CA MET A 9 -20.51 -13.70 30.05
C MET A 9 -19.92 -15.08 29.73
N MET A 10 -20.71 -16.14 29.85
CA MET A 10 -20.29 -17.50 29.41
C MET A 10 -20.11 -17.56 27.89
N GLN A 11 -20.96 -16.86 27.11
CA GLN A 11 -20.73 -16.72 25.64
C GLN A 11 -19.44 -16.00 25.37
N TYR A 12 -19.19 -14.86 26.03
CA TYR A 12 -17.93 -14.11 25.87
C TYR A 12 -16.70 -14.99 26.15
N LEU A 13 -16.68 -15.68 27.26
CA LEU A 13 -15.56 -16.54 27.65
C LEU A 13 -15.35 -17.71 26.68
N GLY A 14 -16.42 -18.31 26.16
CA GLY A 14 -16.34 -19.36 25.15
C GLY A 14 -15.74 -18.84 23.83
N ILE A 15 -16.12 -17.63 23.41
CA ILE A 15 -15.55 -16.98 22.21
C ILE A 15 -14.07 -16.61 22.45
N LYS A 16 -13.74 -16.08 23.64
CA LYS A 16 -12.35 -15.72 23.99
C LYS A 16 -11.44 -16.94 24.05
N GLU A 17 -11.95 -18.08 24.53
CA GLU A 17 -11.17 -19.33 24.58
C GLU A 17 -10.80 -19.83 23.17
N GLN A 18 -11.67 -19.60 22.18
CA GLN A 18 -11.41 -19.93 20.77
C GLN A 18 -10.51 -18.90 20.07
N ASN A 19 -10.42 -17.68 20.59
CA ASN A 19 -9.67 -16.56 19.98
C ASN A 19 -8.75 -15.93 21.04
N LYS A 20 -7.86 -16.71 21.62
CA LYS A 20 -6.98 -16.29 22.73
C LYS A 20 -6.02 -15.17 22.36
N ASP A 21 -5.57 -15.16 21.12
CA ASP A 21 -4.62 -14.22 20.53
C ASP A 21 -5.28 -12.94 19.99
N ALA A 22 -6.60 -12.82 20.07
CA ALA A 22 -7.34 -11.67 19.58
C ALA A 22 -8.07 -10.93 20.72
N ILE A 23 -8.15 -9.61 20.63
CA ILE A 23 -9.02 -8.77 21.47
C ILE A 23 -10.45 -8.98 21.00
N VAL A 24 -11.33 -9.38 21.93
CA VAL A 24 -12.74 -9.68 21.62
C VAL A 24 -13.60 -8.43 21.80
N MET A 25 -14.05 -7.84 20.70
CA MET A 25 -15.04 -6.76 20.68
C MET A 25 -16.46 -7.35 20.63
N PHE A 26 -17.13 -7.40 21.77
CA PHE A 26 -18.39 -8.10 21.97
C PHE A 26 -19.59 -7.16 21.88
N ARG A 27 -20.48 -7.34 20.90
CA ARG A 27 -21.64 -6.47 20.66
C ARG A 27 -22.68 -6.58 21.76
N LEU A 28 -22.97 -5.46 22.42
CA LEU A 28 -24.04 -5.31 23.42
C LEU A 28 -24.80 -4.01 23.17
N GLY A 29 -25.98 -4.15 22.55
CA GLY A 29 -26.77 -2.98 22.13
C GLY A 29 -25.99 -2.12 21.13
N ASP A 30 -25.77 -0.84 21.46
CA ASP A 30 -25.07 0.13 20.61
C ASP A 30 -23.56 0.21 20.87
N PHE A 31 -23.00 -0.71 21.67
CA PHE A 31 -21.59 -0.72 22.01
C PHE A 31 -20.94 -2.06 21.66
N TYR A 32 -19.63 -1.98 21.34
CA TYR A 32 -18.73 -3.12 21.52
C TYR A 32 -18.08 -3.01 22.88
N GLU A 33 -18.27 -4.01 23.71
CA GLU A 33 -17.70 -4.08 25.06
C GLU A 33 -16.59 -5.13 25.09
N MET A 34 -15.48 -4.80 25.74
CA MET A 34 -14.36 -5.68 26.03
C MET A 34 -14.34 -5.96 27.53
N PHE A 35 -13.88 -7.17 27.92
CA PHE A 35 -13.87 -7.61 29.30
C PHE A 35 -12.52 -8.20 29.71
N PHE A 36 -12.27 -8.31 31.01
CA PHE A 36 -11.06 -8.87 31.62
C PHE A 36 -9.79 -8.22 31.09
N ASP A 37 -8.80 -9.02 30.65
CA ASP A 37 -7.52 -8.57 30.17
C ASP A 37 -7.65 -7.71 28.90
N ASP A 38 -8.58 -8.07 28.00
CA ASP A 38 -8.87 -7.26 26.81
C ASP A 38 -9.30 -5.83 27.19
N ALA A 39 -10.12 -5.68 28.24
CA ALA A 39 -10.53 -4.36 28.70
C ALA A 39 -9.36 -3.57 29.28
N MET A 40 -8.44 -4.22 29.98
CA MET A 40 -7.27 -3.56 30.56
C MET A 40 -6.30 -3.08 29.47
N ILE A 41 -6.04 -3.91 28.45
CA ILE A 41 -5.18 -3.57 27.31
C ILE A 41 -5.79 -2.40 26.54
N VAL A 42 -7.04 -2.55 26.09
CA VAL A 42 -7.73 -1.55 25.26
C VAL A 42 -7.92 -0.23 25.98
N SER A 43 -8.28 -0.26 27.28
CA SER A 43 -8.41 0.95 28.08
C SER A 43 -7.10 1.74 28.14
N LYS A 44 -5.95 1.05 28.29
CA LYS A 44 -4.63 1.67 28.36
C LYS A 44 -4.18 2.23 27.02
N GLU A 45 -4.34 1.46 25.93
CA GLU A 45 -3.84 1.84 24.62
C GLU A 45 -4.68 2.89 23.90
N LEU A 46 -6.00 2.86 24.14
CA LEU A 46 -6.94 3.79 23.51
C LEU A 46 -7.39 4.92 24.44
N GLU A 47 -6.80 5.00 25.64
CA GLU A 47 -7.14 6.00 26.67
C GLU A 47 -8.65 6.00 27.02
N LEU A 48 -9.27 4.81 27.05
CA LEU A 48 -10.68 4.67 27.39
C LEU A 48 -10.91 4.48 28.87
N ALA A 49 -12.07 4.94 29.36
CA ALA A 49 -12.45 4.74 30.75
C ALA A 49 -12.62 3.25 31.06
N LEU A 50 -11.83 2.73 32.00
CA LEU A 50 -11.99 1.39 32.54
C LEU A 50 -13.09 1.42 33.62
N THR A 51 -14.11 0.60 33.42
CA THR A 51 -15.27 0.47 34.34
C THR A 51 -15.41 -0.97 34.80
N GLY A 52 -16.47 -1.27 35.57
CA GLY A 52 -16.78 -2.63 35.99
C GLY A 52 -18.21 -3.01 35.70
N LYS A 53 -18.43 -4.22 35.19
CA LYS A 53 -19.77 -4.78 34.91
C LYS A 53 -20.10 -5.92 35.86
N ASN A 54 -21.35 -5.96 36.36
CA ASN A 54 -21.84 -7.11 37.14
C ASN A 54 -22.08 -8.26 36.16
N ALA A 55 -21.24 -9.27 36.24
CA ALA A 55 -21.27 -10.43 35.35
C ALA A 55 -21.80 -11.72 36.01
N GLY A 56 -22.51 -11.60 37.16
CA GLY A 56 -22.94 -12.74 37.97
C GLY A 56 -21.89 -13.25 38.96
N ALA A 57 -20.69 -12.67 38.96
CA ALA A 57 -19.59 -12.96 39.88
C ALA A 57 -19.71 -12.10 41.15
N LYS A 58 -18.94 -12.46 42.21
CA LYS A 58 -18.89 -11.69 43.47
C LYS A 58 -18.24 -10.30 43.25
N GLU A 59 -17.33 -10.20 42.34
CA GLU A 59 -16.63 -8.96 42.00
C GLU A 59 -17.04 -8.47 40.61
N ARG A 60 -16.97 -7.17 40.40
CA ARG A 60 -17.19 -6.57 39.08
C ARG A 60 -16.07 -6.95 38.12
N VAL A 61 -16.43 -7.39 36.92
CA VAL A 61 -15.48 -7.70 35.86
C VAL A 61 -15.01 -6.39 35.20
N PRO A 62 -13.68 -6.17 35.03
CA PRO A 62 -13.17 -5.03 34.27
C PRO A 62 -13.82 -4.97 32.90
N MET A 63 -14.24 -3.77 32.47
CA MET A 63 -14.91 -3.55 31.20
C MET A 63 -14.59 -2.15 30.67
N CYS A 64 -14.33 -2.06 29.37
CA CYS A 64 -14.39 -0.84 28.60
C CYS A 64 -15.23 -1.06 27.34
N GLY A 65 -15.63 0.00 26.66
CA GLY A 65 -16.46 -0.13 25.48
C GLY A 65 -16.41 1.08 24.56
N VAL A 66 -16.67 0.85 23.29
CA VAL A 66 -16.73 1.86 22.23
C VAL A 66 -18.06 1.80 21.50
N PRO A 67 -18.63 2.94 21.06
CA PRO A 67 -19.84 2.92 20.25
C PRO A 67 -19.60 2.18 18.93
N PHE A 68 -20.53 1.32 18.51
CA PHE A 68 -20.33 0.48 17.32
C PHE A 68 -20.16 1.28 16.04
N HIS A 69 -20.82 2.44 15.94
CA HIS A 69 -20.75 3.30 14.74
C HIS A 69 -19.42 4.03 14.59
N SER A 70 -18.61 4.11 15.65
CA SER A 70 -17.26 4.69 15.64
C SER A 70 -16.15 3.66 15.86
N ALA A 71 -16.49 2.37 15.87
CA ALA A 71 -15.55 1.30 16.21
C ALA A 71 -14.39 1.14 15.24
N SER A 72 -14.58 1.46 13.93
CA SER A 72 -13.55 1.31 12.90
C SER A 72 -12.24 2.01 13.27
N GLY A 73 -12.28 3.27 13.70
CA GLY A 73 -11.07 4.00 14.09
C GLY A 73 -10.37 3.44 15.33
N TYR A 74 -11.12 2.82 16.25
CA TYR A 74 -10.54 2.13 17.42
C TYR A 74 -9.93 0.78 17.05
N ILE A 75 -10.61 0.02 16.18
CA ILE A 75 -10.10 -1.26 15.65
C ILE A 75 -8.78 -0.99 14.93
N GLN A 76 -8.73 0.04 14.09
CA GLN A 76 -7.52 0.42 13.37
C GLN A 76 -6.34 0.66 14.31
N LYS A 77 -6.53 1.48 15.36
CA LYS A 77 -5.46 1.76 16.32
C LYS A 77 -4.94 0.51 17.02
N LEU A 78 -5.84 -0.40 17.41
CA LEU A 78 -5.43 -1.66 18.03
C LEU A 78 -4.65 -2.55 17.09
N VAL A 79 -5.07 -2.60 15.83
CA VAL A 79 -4.39 -3.41 14.82
C VAL A 79 -3.03 -2.78 14.43
N ASP A 80 -2.93 -1.46 14.34
CA ASP A 80 -1.66 -0.75 14.12
C ASP A 80 -0.67 -0.97 15.29
N ASN A 81 -1.19 -1.17 16.51
CA ASN A 81 -0.40 -1.56 17.68
C ASN A 81 -0.04 -3.06 17.72
N GLY A 82 -0.37 -3.82 16.67
CA GLY A 82 -0.02 -5.23 16.54
C GLY A 82 -1.00 -6.20 17.19
N HIS A 83 -2.25 -5.81 17.45
CA HIS A 83 -3.27 -6.72 17.97
C HIS A 83 -4.19 -7.26 16.87
N LYS A 84 -4.64 -8.51 17.04
CA LYS A 84 -5.79 -9.04 16.30
C LYS A 84 -7.07 -8.66 17.03
N VAL A 85 -8.13 -8.33 16.28
CA VAL A 85 -9.43 -7.94 16.85
C VAL A 85 -10.54 -8.84 16.32
N ALA A 86 -11.17 -9.63 17.20
CA ALA A 86 -12.32 -10.47 16.88
C ALA A 86 -13.63 -9.68 17.07
N ILE A 87 -14.32 -9.42 15.98
CA ILE A 87 -15.61 -8.71 15.97
C ILE A 87 -16.71 -9.72 16.20
N VAL A 88 -17.48 -9.52 17.27
CA VAL A 88 -18.57 -10.41 17.67
C VAL A 88 -19.90 -9.68 17.55
N GLU A 89 -20.79 -10.20 16.69
CA GLU A 89 -22.11 -9.64 16.42
C GLU A 89 -23.24 -10.52 16.97
N GLN A 90 -24.42 -9.92 17.09
CA GLN A 90 -25.65 -10.61 17.44
C GLN A 90 -26.18 -11.35 16.22
N LEU A 91 -26.29 -12.67 16.30
CA LEU A 91 -26.76 -13.54 15.23
C LEU A 91 -28.28 -13.72 15.22
N THR A 92 -28.96 -13.45 16.37
CA THR A 92 -30.41 -13.55 16.52
C THR A 92 -31.02 -12.22 16.92
N ASP A 93 -32.25 -11.96 16.43
CA ASP A 93 -33.00 -10.73 16.75
C ASP A 93 -33.27 -10.59 18.26
N PRO A 94 -33.01 -9.39 18.83
CA PRO A 94 -33.23 -9.14 20.27
C PRO A 94 -34.69 -9.27 20.72
N GLY A 95 -35.65 -9.35 19.80
CA GLY A 95 -37.10 -9.48 20.09
C GLY A 95 -37.62 -10.89 20.32
N LYS A 96 -36.81 -11.93 20.06
CA LYS A 96 -37.20 -13.32 20.31
C LYS A 96 -36.95 -13.70 21.76
N LYS A 97 -37.92 -14.47 22.36
CA LYS A 97 -37.75 -15.02 23.71
C LYS A 97 -36.52 -15.93 23.76
N GLY A 98 -35.50 -15.55 24.55
CA GLY A 98 -34.30 -16.35 24.76
C GLY A 98 -33.04 -15.48 24.92
N ILE A 99 -31.89 -16.16 25.07
CA ILE A 99 -30.57 -15.49 25.08
C ILE A 99 -30.20 -15.17 23.65
N VAL A 100 -29.87 -13.91 23.37
CA VAL A 100 -29.35 -13.50 22.07
C VAL A 100 -28.04 -14.24 21.79
N GLU A 101 -28.01 -15.01 20.72
CA GLU A 101 -26.83 -15.74 20.27
C GLU A 101 -25.87 -14.77 19.60
N ARG A 102 -24.58 -14.92 19.89
CA ARG A 102 -23.51 -14.08 19.36
C ARG A 102 -22.40 -14.95 18.84
N GLY A 103 -21.77 -14.52 17.73
CA GLY A 103 -20.66 -15.21 17.11
C GLY A 103 -19.65 -14.26 16.50
N VAL A 104 -18.43 -14.75 16.29
CA VAL A 104 -17.38 -14.03 15.58
C VAL A 104 -17.79 -13.95 14.11
N VAL A 105 -17.91 -12.72 13.60
CA VAL A 105 -18.25 -12.44 12.20
C VAL A 105 -17.02 -12.05 11.39
N GLN A 106 -15.95 -11.66 12.06
CA GLN A 106 -14.68 -11.29 11.43
C GLN A 106 -13.57 -11.23 12.47
N ILE A 107 -12.34 -11.61 12.06
CA ILE A 107 -11.12 -11.33 12.81
C ILE A 107 -10.33 -10.33 11.96
N VAL A 108 -10.12 -9.12 12.47
CA VAL A 108 -9.35 -8.07 11.80
C VAL A 108 -7.91 -8.16 12.27
N THR A 109 -6.99 -8.17 11.29
CA THR A 109 -5.54 -8.24 11.49
C THR A 109 -4.86 -7.16 10.65
N PRO A 110 -3.56 -6.85 10.85
CA PRO A 110 -2.86 -5.84 10.04
C PRO A 110 -2.96 -6.05 8.53
N GLY A 111 -2.96 -7.30 8.08
CA GLY A 111 -3.08 -7.66 6.66
C GLY A 111 -4.51 -7.73 6.13
N THR A 112 -5.53 -7.66 7.00
CA THR A 112 -6.94 -7.84 6.60
C THR A 112 -7.83 -6.62 6.88
N ILE A 113 -7.25 -5.47 7.20
CA ILE A 113 -7.98 -4.23 7.41
C ILE A 113 -8.65 -3.76 6.11
N PHE A 114 -9.92 -3.39 6.23
CA PHE A 114 -10.76 -2.91 5.15
C PHE A 114 -11.28 -1.49 5.43
N ASP A 115 -10.39 -0.51 5.68
CA ASP A 115 -10.78 0.89 5.88
C ASP A 115 -10.25 1.78 4.76
N GLU A 116 -11.17 2.44 4.03
CA GLU A 116 -10.87 3.32 2.90
C GLU A 116 -10.13 4.60 3.29
N SER A 117 -10.32 5.08 4.52
CA SER A 117 -9.79 6.38 4.93
C SER A 117 -8.27 6.40 5.01
N MET A 118 -7.64 5.25 5.25
CA MET A 118 -6.20 5.12 5.47
C MET A 118 -5.40 4.58 4.28
N THR A 119 -6.04 3.94 3.32
CA THR A 119 -5.34 3.21 2.24
C THR A 119 -5.62 3.73 0.84
N LYS A 120 -6.18 4.92 0.66
CA LYS A 120 -6.68 5.39 -0.66
C LYS A 120 -5.74 5.09 -1.83
N ASN A 121 -4.43 5.25 -1.65
CA ASN A 121 -3.43 5.11 -2.70
C ASN A 121 -2.38 4.02 -2.42
N LYS A 122 -2.64 3.12 -1.44
CA LYS A 122 -1.72 2.03 -1.09
C LYS A 122 -2.47 0.71 -1.07
N ASN A 123 -1.80 -0.37 -1.51
CA ASN A 123 -2.26 -1.74 -1.29
C ASN A 123 -2.00 -2.14 0.17
N ASN A 124 -2.75 -3.14 0.65
CA ASN A 124 -2.54 -3.73 1.97
C ASN A 124 -2.34 -5.25 1.83
N TYR A 125 -1.09 -5.65 1.61
CA TYR A 125 -0.78 -7.06 1.39
C TYR A 125 -0.60 -7.81 2.70
N ILE A 126 -1.27 -8.96 2.79
CA ILE A 126 -0.93 -10.06 3.68
C ILE A 126 -0.10 -11.07 2.90
N ALA A 127 0.94 -11.62 3.53
CA ALA A 127 1.76 -12.66 2.94
C ALA A 127 1.54 -14.02 3.60
N CYS A 128 1.83 -15.08 2.87
CA CYS A 128 2.01 -16.42 3.43
C CYS A 128 3.34 -16.98 2.93
N MET A 129 4.09 -17.64 3.78
CA MET A 129 5.37 -18.25 3.43
C MET A 129 5.43 -19.73 3.77
N MET A 130 5.93 -20.51 2.82
CA MET A 130 6.35 -21.89 3.06
C MET A 130 7.81 -22.07 2.66
N ILE A 131 8.54 -22.86 3.44
CA ILE A 131 9.97 -23.12 3.24
C ILE A 131 10.12 -24.49 2.59
N PHE A 132 10.78 -24.52 1.42
CA PHE A 132 11.19 -25.74 0.74
C PHE A 132 12.73 -25.84 0.71
N ASP A 133 13.28 -26.95 0.23
CA ASP A 133 14.73 -27.24 0.33
C ASP A 133 15.61 -26.09 -0.16
N PHE A 134 15.31 -25.53 -1.35
CA PHE A 134 16.13 -24.50 -2.00
C PHE A 134 15.40 -23.18 -2.25
N VAL A 135 14.11 -23.08 -1.89
CA VAL A 135 13.29 -21.90 -2.18
C VAL A 135 12.41 -21.50 -1.00
N TYR A 136 12.16 -20.21 -0.87
CA TYR A 136 11.02 -19.65 -0.17
C TYR A 136 9.89 -19.44 -1.17
N THR A 137 8.74 -20.04 -0.96
CA THR A 137 7.55 -19.76 -1.75
C THR A 137 6.64 -18.85 -0.96
N LEU A 138 6.27 -17.72 -1.55
CA LEU A 138 5.45 -16.69 -0.92
C LEU A 138 4.18 -16.48 -1.73
N ALA A 139 3.05 -16.35 -1.04
CA ALA A 139 1.81 -15.87 -1.61
C ALA A 139 1.45 -14.53 -0.96
N PHE A 140 0.94 -13.58 -1.75
CA PHE A 140 0.51 -12.26 -1.32
C PHE A 140 -0.93 -12.03 -1.73
N CYS A 141 -1.73 -11.45 -0.86
CA CYS A 141 -3.10 -11.09 -1.17
C CYS A 141 -3.42 -9.70 -0.63
N ASP A 142 -4.02 -8.85 -1.45
CA ASP A 142 -4.71 -7.64 -1.00
C ASP A 142 -6.23 -7.90 -1.05
N ILE A 143 -6.80 -8.14 0.11
CA ILE A 143 -8.23 -8.41 0.27
C ILE A 143 -9.10 -7.25 -0.24
N THR A 144 -8.60 -6.02 -0.20
CA THR A 144 -9.37 -4.82 -0.57
C THR A 144 -9.55 -4.66 -2.07
N THR A 145 -8.64 -5.21 -2.87
CA THR A 145 -8.67 -5.19 -4.34
C THR A 145 -8.95 -6.57 -4.94
N GLY A 146 -8.78 -7.63 -4.15
CA GLY A 146 -8.86 -9.02 -4.60
C GLY A 146 -7.60 -9.51 -5.31
N GLU A 147 -6.55 -8.71 -5.39
CA GLU A 147 -5.27 -9.09 -6.00
C GLU A 147 -4.64 -10.25 -5.24
N PHE A 148 -4.21 -11.30 -5.97
CA PHE A 148 -3.57 -12.46 -5.41
C PHE A 148 -2.35 -12.84 -6.25
N GLN A 149 -1.18 -12.89 -5.65
CA GLN A 149 0.09 -13.12 -6.31
C GLN A 149 0.89 -14.22 -5.61
N VAL A 150 1.75 -14.91 -6.36
CA VAL A 150 2.65 -15.94 -5.83
C VAL A 150 4.04 -15.80 -6.45
N ILE A 151 5.07 -16.14 -5.68
CA ILE A 151 6.46 -16.04 -6.11
C ILE A 151 7.31 -17.13 -5.46
N ASN A 152 8.26 -17.65 -6.22
CA ASN A 152 9.35 -18.49 -5.73
C ASN A 152 10.64 -17.66 -5.66
N ILE A 153 11.33 -17.70 -4.53
CA ILE A 153 12.58 -16.97 -4.28
C ILE A 153 13.63 -17.96 -3.81
N ASP A 154 14.86 -17.86 -4.32
CA ASP A 154 16.00 -18.63 -3.78
C ASP A 154 16.05 -18.50 -2.26
N LYS A 155 16.39 -19.59 -1.56
CA LYS A 155 16.48 -19.63 -0.09
C LYS A 155 17.66 -18.80 0.41
N LYS A 156 17.51 -17.49 0.29
CA LYS A 156 18.45 -16.47 0.77
C LYS A 156 17.66 -15.40 1.51
N ASP A 157 17.98 -15.18 2.78
CA ASP A 157 17.20 -14.31 3.66
C ASP A 157 17.12 -12.86 3.18
N HIS A 158 18.19 -12.33 2.55
CA HIS A 158 18.17 -10.99 2.01
C HIS A 158 17.14 -10.82 0.87
N LEU A 159 16.96 -11.83 0.00
CA LEU A 159 15.96 -11.79 -1.07
C LEU A 159 14.54 -11.84 -0.50
N LEU A 160 14.34 -12.66 0.53
CA LEU A 160 13.07 -12.73 1.25
C LEU A 160 12.73 -11.38 1.89
N ASN A 161 13.67 -10.81 2.64
CA ASN A 161 13.48 -9.54 3.32
C ASN A 161 13.21 -8.39 2.33
N ASN A 162 13.92 -8.35 1.22
CA ASN A 162 13.70 -7.38 0.16
C ASN A 162 12.30 -7.53 -0.46
N GLN A 163 11.83 -8.77 -0.68
CA GLN A 163 10.50 -9.01 -1.23
C GLN A 163 9.40 -8.61 -0.26
N LEU A 164 9.51 -8.97 1.03
CA LEU A 164 8.53 -8.60 2.06
C LEU A 164 8.47 -7.07 2.23
N ALA A 165 9.62 -6.42 2.23
CA ALA A 165 9.73 -4.97 2.34
C ALA A 165 9.18 -4.25 1.08
N SER A 166 9.46 -4.80 -0.11
CA SER A 166 8.95 -4.27 -1.39
C SER A 166 7.42 -4.27 -1.44
N MET A 167 6.79 -5.29 -0.82
CA MET A 167 5.33 -5.41 -0.73
C MET A 167 4.73 -4.68 0.48
N GLU A 168 5.54 -4.00 1.27
CA GLU A 168 5.11 -3.36 2.53
C GLU A 168 4.27 -4.31 3.41
N VAL A 169 4.70 -5.59 3.52
CA VAL A 169 3.96 -6.64 4.25
C VAL A 169 3.90 -6.30 5.73
N LYS A 170 2.69 -6.24 6.29
CA LYS A 170 2.47 -6.01 7.72
C LYS A 170 2.16 -7.29 8.48
N GLU A 171 1.70 -8.32 7.79
CA GLU A 171 1.37 -9.62 8.37
C GLU A 171 1.83 -10.75 7.46
N ILE A 172 2.44 -11.76 8.07
CA ILE A 172 2.84 -12.99 7.38
C ILE A 172 2.26 -14.22 8.07
N VAL A 173 1.66 -15.08 7.28
CA VAL A 173 1.12 -16.36 7.70
C VAL A 173 2.16 -17.44 7.48
N VAL A 174 2.43 -18.23 8.50
CA VAL A 174 3.35 -19.37 8.45
C VAL A 174 2.75 -20.60 9.13
N LYS A 175 3.28 -21.76 8.85
CA LYS A 175 2.89 -22.98 9.58
C LYS A 175 3.36 -22.93 11.03
N SER A 176 2.65 -23.63 11.92
CA SER A 176 2.97 -23.66 13.35
C SER A 176 4.34 -24.26 13.67
N ASP A 177 4.92 -25.06 12.76
CA ASP A 177 6.23 -25.65 12.86
C ASP A 177 7.37 -24.77 12.30
N SER A 178 7.04 -23.60 11.74
CA SER A 178 8.04 -22.68 11.21
C SER A 178 8.89 -22.05 12.30
N THR A 179 10.20 -22.12 12.14
CA THR A 179 11.20 -21.55 13.08
C THR A 179 11.85 -20.28 12.54
N TYR A 180 11.37 -19.74 11.39
CA TYR A 180 11.94 -18.54 10.80
C TYR A 180 11.60 -17.30 11.63
N ASN A 181 12.59 -16.48 11.93
CA ASN A 181 12.43 -15.23 12.68
C ASN A 181 12.29 -14.06 11.71
N PHE A 182 11.12 -13.45 11.71
CA PHE A 182 10.84 -12.23 10.94
C PHE A 182 11.20 -10.99 11.76
N ASN A 183 11.30 -9.85 11.08
CA ASN A 183 11.47 -8.56 11.73
C ASN A 183 10.23 -8.25 12.63
N ASP A 184 10.47 -7.64 13.80
CA ASP A 184 9.44 -7.28 14.78
C ASP A 184 8.32 -6.38 14.22
N SER A 185 8.57 -5.69 13.10
CA SER A 185 7.57 -4.88 12.41
C SER A 185 6.50 -5.68 11.66
N ILE A 186 6.71 -6.99 11.44
CA ILE A 186 5.79 -7.87 10.72
C ILE A 186 5.09 -8.77 11.72
N MET A 187 3.77 -8.72 11.79
CA MET A 187 2.99 -9.66 12.59
C MET A 187 3.10 -11.07 12.01
N VAL A 188 3.46 -12.05 12.85
CA VAL A 188 3.50 -13.46 12.45
C VAL A 188 2.23 -14.16 12.93
N SER A 189 1.49 -14.77 11.99
CA SER A 189 0.29 -15.55 12.25
C SER A 189 0.53 -17.02 11.90
N HIS A 190 0.20 -17.91 12.81
CA HIS A 190 0.36 -19.36 12.62
C HIS A 190 -0.93 -20.01 12.14
N TYR A 191 -0.82 -20.83 11.07
CA TYR A 191 -1.97 -21.51 10.48
C TYR A 191 -1.55 -22.79 9.74
N ASP A 192 -2.33 -23.87 9.81
CA ASP A 192 -1.90 -25.18 9.34
C ASP A 192 -2.84 -25.85 8.32
N ASN A 193 -4.02 -25.29 8.04
CA ASN A 193 -4.97 -25.95 7.13
C ASN A 193 -4.59 -25.74 5.65
N GLU A 194 -4.01 -26.78 5.04
CA GLU A 194 -3.63 -26.85 3.63
C GLU A 194 -4.67 -27.56 2.74
N THR A 195 -5.87 -27.81 3.24
CA THR A 195 -6.89 -28.54 2.47
C THR A 195 -7.35 -27.70 1.29
N PHE A 196 -7.19 -28.20 0.06
CA PHE A 196 -7.60 -27.50 -1.15
C PHE A 196 -9.11 -27.27 -1.14
N ASN A 197 -9.53 -26.05 -1.40
CA ASN A 197 -10.93 -25.67 -1.44
C ASN A 197 -11.44 -25.63 -2.87
N GLU A 198 -12.19 -26.64 -3.28
CA GLU A 198 -12.74 -26.81 -4.64
C GLU A 198 -13.60 -25.64 -5.11
N LYS A 199 -14.23 -24.89 -4.18
CA LYS A 199 -15.02 -23.69 -4.51
C LYS A 199 -14.18 -22.62 -5.21
N TYR A 200 -12.88 -22.57 -4.93
CA TYR A 200 -11.96 -21.56 -5.44
C TYR A 200 -11.00 -22.11 -6.50
N ARG A 201 -11.31 -23.27 -7.11
CA ARG A 201 -10.45 -23.90 -8.11
C ARG A 201 -10.05 -22.95 -9.24
N ASP A 202 -10.98 -22.11 -9.69
CA ASP A 202 -10.79 -21.25 -10.85
C ASP A 202 -9.68 -20.19 -10.64
N ILE A 203 -9.48 -19.70 -9.41
CA ILE A 203 -8.42 -18.73 -9.14
C ILE A 203 -7.01 -19.34 -9.27
N PHE A 204 -6.87 -20.67 -9.20
CA PHE A 204 -5.60 -21.39 -9.33
C PHE A 204 -5.25 -21.78 -10.79
N HIS A 205 -6.06 -21.37 -11.77
CA HIS A 205 -5.91 -21.81 -13.15
C HIS A 205 -4.53 -21.51 -13.76
N ASN A 206 -3.91 -20.40 -13.39
CA ASN A 206 -2.65 -19.93 -13.95
C ASN A 206 -1.41 -20.54 -13.30
N ILE A 207 -1.52 -21.13 -12.11
CA ILE A 207 -0.39 -21.71 -11.39
C ILE A 207 -0.35 -23.23 -11.51
N LYS A 208 0.84 -23.77 -11.69
CA LYS A 208 1.07 -25.22 -11.91
C LYS A 208 2.04 -25.83 -10.90
N ASP A 209 2.91 -25.02 -10.29
CA ASP A 209 3.86 -25.48 -9.27
C ASP A 209 3.09 -25.87 -7.99
N LEU A 210 3.33 -27.11 -7.53
CA LEU A 210 2.69 -27.62 -6.30
C LEU A 210 3.04 -26.79 -5.05
N LYS A 211 4.20 -26.16 -5.01
CA LYS A 211 4.62 -25.29 -3.90
C LYS A 211 3.76 -24.05 -3.88
N GLU A 212 3.55 -23.43 -5.04
CA GLU A 212 2.71 -22.25 -5.21
C GLU A 212 1.25 -22.54 -4.85
N ILE A 213 0.73 -23.70 -5.30
CA ILE A 213 -0.62 -24.14 -4.96
C ILE A 213 -0.76 -24.31 -3.45
N LYS A 214 0.23 -24.92 -2.77
CA LYS A 214 0.18 -25.15 -1.32
C LYS A 214 0.18 -23.84 -0.53
N VAL A 215 1.13 -22.93 -0.80
CA VAL A 215 1.24 -21.66 -0.07
C VAL A 215 0.00 -20.80 -0.31
N SER A 216 -0.50 -20.75 -1.54
CA SER A 216 -1.72 -20.00 -1.88
C SER A 216 -2.97 -20.61 -1.23
N THR A 217 -3.05 -21.91 -1.14
CA THR A 217 -4.15 -22.60 -0.43
C THR A 217 -4.11 -22.29 1.06
N LEU A 218 -2.93 -22.29 1.69
CA LEU A 218 -2.77 -21.96 3.09
C LEU A 218 -3.23 -20.53 3.39
N LEU A 219 -2.81 -19.56 2.55
CA LEU A 219 -3.23 -18.17 2.65
C LEU A 219 -4.73 -18.01 2.46
N LEU A 220 -5.30 -18.61 1.42
CA LEU A 220 -6.73 -18.57 1.13
C LEU A 220 -7.57 -19.09 2.30
N ASN A 221 -7.19 -20.25 2.87
CA ASN A 221 -7.91 -20.83 4.00
C ASN A 221 -7.82 -19.95 5.26
N TYR A 222 -6.65 -19.35 5.52
CA TYR A 222 -6.49 -18.37 6.59
C TYR A 222 -7.41 -17.16 6.41
N LEU A 223 -7.48 -16.64 5.18
CA LEU A 223 -8.35 -15.50 4.86
C LEU A 223 -9.84 -15.85 5.01
N ILE A 224 -10.28 -17.04 4.57
CA ILE A 224 -11.66 -17.51 4.75
C ILE A 224 -11.98 -17.64 6.23
N GLU A 225 -11.06 -18.19 7.02
CA GLU A 225 -11.29 -18.36 8.45
C GLU A 225 -11.34 -17.05 9.23
N THR A 226 -10.46 -16.10 8.90
CA THR A 226 -10.44 -14.79 9.57
C THR A 226 -11.60 -13.90 9.13
N GLN A 227 -11.96 -13.92 7.85
CA GLN A 227 -13.05 -13.10 7.34
C GLN A 227 -14.43 -13.70 7.58
N LYS A 228 -14.54 -15.02 7.85
CA LYS A 228 -15.82 -15.73 8.06
C LYS A 228 -16.83 -15.50 6.94
N ARG A 229 -16.36 -15.27 5.71
CA ARG A 229 -17.15 -14.93 4.53
C ARG A 229 -16.54 -15.55 3.28
N ASP A 230 -17.33 -15.60 2.22
CA ASP A 230 -16.87 -15.97 0.89
C ASP A 230 -16.02 -14.85 0.28
N LEU A 231 -14.90 -15.24 -0.34
CA LEU A 231 -13.94 -14.34 -0.97
C LEU A 231 -14.02 -14.45 -2.51
N GLU A 232 -15.22 -14.39 -3.06
CA GLU A 232 -15.48 -14.58 -4.51
C GLU A 232 -14.91 -13.47 -5.40
N HIS A 233 -14.44 -12.37 -4.82
CA HIS A 233 -13.77 -11.27 -5.52
C HIS A 233 -12.27 -11.49 -5.71
N LEU A 234 -11.70 -12.53 -5.14
CA LEU A 234 -10.29 -12.83 -5.36
C LEU A 234 -10.04 -13.11 -6.83
N GLN A 235 -9.06 -12.44 -7.39
CA GLN A 235 -8.67 -12.57 -8.78
C GLN A 235 -7.87 -13.87 -8.98
N MET A 236 -7.70 -14.29 -10.25
CA MET A 236 -6.81 -15.38 -10.58
C MET A 236 -5.40 -15.11 -10.05
N ILE A 237 -4.79 -16.13 -9.45
CA ILE A 237 -3.46 -16.00 -8.86
C ILE A 237 -2.46 -15.75 -9.98
N GLU A 238 -1.69 -14.67 -9.85
CA GLU A 238 -0.65 -14.30 -10.79
C GLU A 238 0.72 -14.75 -10.26
N GLU A 239 1.46 -15.52 -11.06
CA GLU A 239 2.84 -15.87 -10.78
C GLU A 239 3.75 -14.68 -11.09
N ILE A 240 4.47 -14.19 -10.07
CA ILE A 240 5.47 -13.13 -10.25
C ILE A 240 6.81 -13.79 -10.57
N ASN A 241 7.37 -13.42 -11.70
CA ASN A 241 8.74 -13.78 -12.01
C ASN A 241 9.68 -12.62 -11.67
N ASN A 242 10.54 -12.81 -10.66
CA ASN A 242 11.53 -11.79 -10.27
C ASN A 242 12.47 -11.40 -11.41
N GLN A 243 12.64 -12.27 -12.42
CA GLN A 243 13.47 -11.99 -13.59
C GLN A 243 12.85 -10.96 -14.54
N ASP A 244 11.61 -10.56 -14.32
CA ASP A 244 10.92 -9.57 -15.15
C ASP A 244 11.04 -8.14 -14.59
N PHE A 245 11.53 -7.99 -13.36
CA PHE A 245 11.55 -6.71 -12.65
C PHE A 245 12.90 -6.39 -12.03
N MET A 246 13.27 -5.10 -12.08
CA MET A 246 14.43 -4.57 -11.39
C MET A 246 14.30 -4.75 -9.88
N THR A 247 15.38 -5.20 -9.24
CA THR A 247 15.43 -5.36 -7.80
C THR A 247 16.03 -4.12 -7.12
N MET A 248 15.37 -3.64 -6.09
CA MET A 248 15.85 -2.57 -5.23
C MET A 248 15.59 -2.96 -3.78
N ASP A 249 16.60 -2.87 -2.93
CA ASP A 249 16.42 -3.09 -1.51
C ASP A 249 15.70 -1.90 -0.83
N LEU A 250 15.32 -2.10 0.44
CA LEU A 250 14.61 -1.08 1.20
C LEU A 250 15.44 0.21 1.38
N TYR A 251 16.76 0.05 1.56
CA TYR A 251 17.67 1.20 1.71
C TYR A 251 17.71 2.02 0.43
N THR A 252 17.83 1.37 -0.72
CA THR A 252 17.78 2.02 -2.03
C THR A 252 16.47 2.77 -2.24
N LYS A 253 15.32 2.14 -1.94
CA LYS A 253 14.01 2.81 -2.07
C LYS A 253 13.90 4.04 -1.19
N LYS A 254 14.35 3.95 0.07
CA LYS A 254 14.35 5.09 1.02
C LYS A 254 15.34 6.17 0.63
N SER A 255 16.59 5.82 0.29
CA SER A 255 17.61 6.81 -0.06
C SER A 255 17.30 7.57 -1.35
N LEU A 256 16.58 6.95 -2.29
CA LEU A 256 16.10 7.58 -3.52
C LEU A 256 14.73 8.26 -3.35
N GLU A 257 14.09 8.15 -2.18
CA GLU A 257 12.78 8.74 -1.88
C GLU A 257 11.74 8.39 -2.95
N LEU A 258 11.60 7.10 -3.27
CA LEU A 258 10.76 6.67 -4.38
C LEU A 258 9.27 6.91 -4.14
N THR A 259 8.74 6.59 -2.98
CA THR A 259 7.31 6.67 -2.67
C THR A 259 6.97 7.66 -1.57
N GLU A 260 7.92 7.94 -0.68
CA GLU A 260 7.80 8.88 0.44
C GLU A 260 9.14 9.57 0.70
N ASN A 261 9.11 10.76 1.28
CA ASN A 261 10.32 11.49 1.64
C ASN A 261 10.92 10.93 2.94
N SER A 262 12.22 11.13 3.13
CA SER A 262 12.96 10.62 4.29
C SER A 262 12.70 11.40 5.58
N LYS A 263 12.15 12.62 5.50
CA LYS A 263 11.98 13.52 6.65
C LYS A 263 10.67 13.25 7.39
N ASP A 264 9.56 13.27 6.68
CA ASP A 264 8.22 13.26 7.24
C ASP A 264 7.45 11.98 6.88
N HIS A 265 8.06 11.09 6.09
CA HIS A 265 7.43 9.88 5.52
C HIS A 265 6.14 10.18 4.75
N GLU A 266 6.08 11.37 4.14
CA GLU A 266 4.97 11.80 3.30
C GLU A 266 5.28 11.62 1.82
N LYS A 267 4.22 11.60 1.01
CA LYS A 267 4.32 11.53 -0.45
C LYS A 267 5.07 12.74 -1.05
N TYR A 268 4.91 13.94 -0.47
CA TYR A 268 5.50 15.17 -0.98
C TYR A 268 7.02 15.09 -1.05
N GLY A 269 7.58 15.45 -2.20
CA GLY A 269 9.03 15.41 -2.45
C GLY A 269 9.56 14.05 -2.90
N SER A 270 8.74 13.02 -3.05
CA SER A 270 9.13 11.72 -3.58
C SER A 270 9.04 11.63 -5.10
N LEU A 271 9.61 10.57 -5.71
CA LEU A 271 9.41 10.28 -7.13
C LEU A 271 7.93 10.05 -7.45
N PHE A 272 7.22 9.32 -6.59
CA PHE A 272 5.79 9.10 -6.74
C PHE A 272 5.00 10.41 -6.74
N TRP A 273 5.34 11.37 -5.88
CA TRP A 273 4.73 12.70 -5.90
C TRP A 273 4.97 13.45 -7.21
N LEU A 274 6.15 13.30 -7.80
CA LEU A 274 6.46 13.89 -9.10
C LEU A 274 5.58 13.33 -10.21
N LEU A 275 5.47 11.98 -10.27
CA LEU A 275 4.87 11.24 -11.36
C LEU A 275 3.34 11.14 -11.26
N ASP A 276 2.77 11.24 -10.06
CA ASP A 276 1.35 11.00 -9.82
C ASP A 276 0.48 12.19 -10.19
N MET A 277 0.08 12.22 -11.44
CA MET A 277 -0.96 13.10 -11.99
C MET A 277 -2.24 12.34 -12.32
N THR A 278 -2.37 11.12 -11.82
CA THR A 278 -3.54 10.25 -12.04
C THR A 278 -4.83 10.88 -11.49
N LYS A 279 -5.96 10.43 -11.99
CA LYS A 279 -7.30 10.93 -11.61
C LYS A 279 -8.07 9.91 -10.78
N SER A 280 -7.67 8.64 -10.83
CA SER A 280 -8.27 7.55 -10.08
C SER A 280 -7.31 6.97 -9.04
N ALA A 281 -7.86 6.46 -7.94
CA ALA A 281 -7.06 5.76 -6.92
C ALA A 281 -6.42 4.47 -7.47
N MET A 282 -7.11 3.81 -8.42
CA MET A 282 -6.60 2.62 -9.12
C MET A 282 -5.34 2.95 -9.94
N GLY A 283 -5.35 4.06 -10.68
CA GLY A 283 -4.19 4.55 -11.41
C GLY A 283 -3.03 4.89 -10.50
N ALA A 284 -3.28 5.55 -9.37
CA ALA A 284 -2.25 5.88 -8.40
C ALA A 284 -1.58 4.62 -7.80
N ARG A 285 -2.36 3.59 -7.44
CA ARG A 285 -1.84 2.30 -6.98
C ARG A 285 -1.00 1.61 -8.04
N LEU A 286 -1.49 1.56 -9.28
CA LEU A 286 -0.75 0.96 -10.39
C LEU A 286 0.57 1.70 -10.68
N LEU A 287 0.57 3.04 -10.63
CA LEU A 287 1.79 3.84 -10.80
C LEU A 287 2.81 3.57 -9.70
N LYS A 288 2.35 3.45 -8.45
CA LYS A 288 3.22 3.05 -7.33
C LYS A 288 3.83 1.68 -7.58
N ASN A 289 3.04 0.70 -8.02
CA ASN A 289 3.53 -0.63 -8.38
C ASN A 289 4.58 -0.57 -9.51
N TYR A 290 4.41 0.30 -10.50
CA TYR A 290 5.42 0.48 -11.56
C TYR A 290 6.74 1.03 -11.01
N ILE A 291 6.70 2.00 -10.10
CA ILE A 291 7.89 2.55 -9.44
C ILE A 291 8.59 1.49 -8.58
N ASP A 292 7.82 0.69 -7.86
CA ASP A 292 8.35 -0.36 -6.99
C ASP A 292 8.96 -1.54 -7.77
N ARG A 293 8.52 -1.76 -9.02
CA ARG A 293 8.90 -2.87 -9.88
C ARG A 293 9.15 -2.41 -11.33
N PRO A 294 10.26 -1.68 -11.62
CA PRO A 294 10.62 -1.32 -12.96
C PRO A 294 10.88 -2.56 -13.82
N LEU A 295 10.57 -2.50 -15.11
CA LEU A 295 10.65 -3.64 -16.02
C LEU A 295 12.09 -3.93 -16.46
N LEU A 296 12.38 -5.22 -16.74
CA LEU A 296 13.64 -5.67 -17.36
C LEU A 296 13.49 -6.06 -18.84
N LYS A 297 12.28 -6.36 -19.30
CA LYS A 297 12.04 -6.73 -20.70
C LYS A 297 11.90 -5.49 -21.57
N LYS A 298 12.85 -5.31 -22.49
CA LYS A 298 12.90 -4.16 -23.41
C LYS A 298 11.59 -3.97 -24.17
N GLU A 299 11.01 -5.03 -24.69
CA GLU A 299 9.77 -4.99 -25.47
C GLU A 299 8.58 -4.48 -24.62
N ALA A 300 8.55 -4.84 -23.35
CA ALA A 300 7.50 -4.37 -22.44
C ALA A 300 7.69 -2.89 -22.08
N ILE A 301 8.93 -2.44 -21.91
CA ILE A 301 9.27 -1.02 -21.68
C ILE A 301 8.90 -0.20 -22.91
N GLU A 302 9.35 -0.62 -24.08
CA GLU A 302 9.10 0.08 -25.36
C GLU A 302 7.58 0.19 -25.62
N LYS A 303 6.82 -0.87 -25.38
CA LYS A 303 5.36 -0.84 -25.53
C LYS A 303 4.71 0.21 -24.61
N ARG A 304 5.19 0.39 -23.37
CA ARG A 304 4.70 1.47 -22.49
C ARG A 304 5.09 2.84 -23.03
N LEU A 305 6.36 2.99 -23.46
CA LEU A 305 6.86 4.24 -24.04
C LEU A 305 6.08 4.64 -25.30
N ASP A 306 5.74 3.69 -26.17
CA ASP A 306 4.95 3.94 -27.38
C ASP A 306 3.58 4.52 -27.03
N ILE A 307 2.89 3.94 -26.04
CA ILE A 307 1.59 4.46 -25.60
C ILE A 307 1.73 5.85 -24.98
N VAL A 308 2.72 6.05 -24.11
CA VAL A 308 2.98 7.37 -23.51
C VAL A 308 3.30 8.41 -24.58
N GLU A 309 4.03 8.04 -25.65
CA GLU A 309 4.32 8.92 -26.77
C GLU A 309 3.06 9.33 -27.53
N ILE A 310 2.18 8.37 -27.85
CA ILE A 310 0.88 8.63 -28.49
C ILE A 310 0.06 9.64 -27.65
N PHE A 311 -0.03 9.42 -26.34
CA PHE A 311 -0.75 10.31 -25.44
C PHE A 311 -0.07 11.68 -25.30
N THR A 312 1.27 11.74 -25.44
CA THR A 312 2.02 13.00 -25.40
C THR A 312 1.78 13.84 -26.64
N GLN A 313 1.77 13.21 -27.82
CA GLN A 313 1.58 13.87 -29.10
C GLN A 313 0.15 14.35 -29.34
N GLN A 314 -0.86 13.62 -28.83
CA GLN A 314 -2.28 13.91 -29.05
C GLN A 314 -2.92 14.55 -27.81
N PHE A 315 -2.62 15.82 -27.62
CA PHE A 315 -3.03 16.59 -26.43
C PHE A 315 -4.54 16.63 -26.19
N ILE A 316 -5.34 16.86 -27.26
CA ILE A 316 -6.80 17.04 -27.12
C ILE A 316 -7.45 15.75 -26.63
N GLN A 317 -7.11 14.62 -27.23
CA GLN A 317 -7.62 13.31 -26.84
C GLN A 317 -7.23 12.96 -25.41
N ARG A 318 -5.97 13.23 -25.04
CA ARG A 318 -5.49 13.02 -23.67
C ARG A 318 -6.26 13.86 -22.64
N GLU A 319 -6.49 15.15 -22.92
CA GLU A 319 -7.27 16.00 -22.00
C GLU A 319 -8.73 15.51 -21.87
N SER A 320 -9.35 15.06 -22.98
CA SER A 320 -10.69 14.45 -22.91
C SER A 320 -10.72 13.21 -22.02
N ILE A 321 -9.74 12.30 -22.17
CA ILE A 321 -9.62 11.12 -21.30
C ILE A 321 -9.42 11.53 -19.85
N LYS A 322 -8.58 12.51 -19.57
CA LYS A 322 -8.35 13.02 -18.22
C LYS A 322 -9.62 13.52 -17.55
N GLU A 323 -10.49 14.22 -18.28
CA GLU A 323 -11.78 14.69 -17.74
C GLU A 323 -12.72 13.51 -17.45
N ILE A 324 -12.82 12.53 -18.33
CA ILE A 324 -13.63 11.32 -18.13
C ILE A 324 -13.16 10.55 -16.89
N LEU A 325 -11.83 10.40 -16.72
CA LEU A 325 -11.25 9.67 -15.58
C LEU A 325 -11.58 10.29 -14.21
N LYS A 326 -11.86 11.60 -14.14
CA LYS A 326 -12.29 12.26 -12.89
C LYS A 326 -13.65 11.79 -12.38
N GLU A 327 -14.49 11.27 -13.27
CA GLU A 327 -15.84 10.80 -12.95
C GLU A 327 -15.83 9.33 -12.48
N ILE A 328 -14.68 8.67 -12.55
CA ILE A 328 -14.55 7.25 -12.20
C ILE A 328 -14.11 7.10 -10.74
N TYR A 329 -14.95 6.42 -9.97
CA TYR A 329 -14.66 6.04 -8.58
C TYR A 329 -13.78 4.79 -8.52
N ASP A 330 -13.35 4.41 -7.32
CA ASP A 330 -12.49 3.24 -7.08
C ASP A 330 -13.24 1.91 -7.29
N LEU A 331 -13.37 1.50 -8.54
CA LEU A 331 -14.08 0.29 -8.93
C LEU A 331 -13.47 -1.00 -8.36
N GLU A 332 -12.15 -1.06 -8.15
CA GLU A 332 -11.49 -2.22 -7.54
C GLU A 332 -12.03 -2.46 -6.12
N ARG A 333 -12.04 -1.42 -5.29
CA ARG A 333 -12.51 -1.51 -3.91
C ARG A 333 -14.02 -1.62 -3.82
N LEU A 334 -14.76 -0.93 -4.67
CA LEU A 334 -16.21 -1.07 -4.75
C LEU A 334 -16.62 -2.49 -5.12
N SER A 335 -15.90 -3.15 -6.04
CA SER A 335 -16.09 -4.56 -6.38
C SER A 335 -15.92 -5.48 -5.19
N SER A 336 -14.87 -5.28 -4.40
CA SER A 336 -14.64 -6.05 -3.19
C SER A 336 -15.74 -5.83 -2.14
N ARG A 337 -16.24 -4.58 -2.00
CA ARG A 337 -17.38 -4.28 -1.11
C ARG A 337 -18.67 -4.96 -1.52
N ILE A 338 -18.92 -5.14 -2.84
CA ILE A 338 -20.05 -5.94 -3.32
C ILE A 338 -19.89 -7.39 -2.84
N ALA A 339 -18.74 -7.98 -3.07
CA ALA A 339 -18.46 -9.38 -2.73
C ALA A 339 -18.56 -9.65 -1.21
N PHE A 340 -18.05 -8.73 -0.39
CA PHE A 340 -18.16 -8.77 1.07
C PHE A 340 -19.58 -8.50 1.60
N GLY A 341 -20.45 -7.94 0.77
CA GLY A 341 -21.82 -7.61 1.17
C GLY A 341 -21.96 -6.40 2.09
N ASN A 342 -20.92 -5.58 2.22
CA ASN A 342 -20.90 -4.35 3.02
C ASN A 342 -21.09 -3.06 2.18
N ILE A 343 -21.35 -3.21 0.89
CA ILE A 343 -21.69 -2.10 -0.01
C ILE A 343 -23.03 -1.48 0.37
N ASN A 344 -23.14 -0.16 0.24
CA ASN A 344 -24.39 0.57 0.46
C ASN A 344 -25.01 1.06 -0.88
N ALA A 345 -26.19 1.67 -0.83
CA ALA A 345 -26.90 2.11 -2.01
C ALA A 345 -26.17 3.25 -2.75
N ARG A 346 -25.46 4.12 -2.03
CA ARG A 346 -24.64 5.19 -2.60
C ARG A 346 -23.44 4.64 -3.36
N ASP A 347 -22.79 3.62 -2.84
CA ASP A 347 -21.68 2.95 -3.51
C ASP A 347 -22.11 2.31 -4.84
N LEU A 348 -23.31 1.71 -4.88
CA LEU A 348 -23.86 1.18 -6.13
C LEU A 348 -24.09 2.31 -7.17
N LYS A 349 -24.54 3.49 -6.72
CA LYS A 349 -24.67 4.65 -7.63
C LYS A 349 -23.31 5.13 -8.13
N TRP A 350 -22.25 5.08 -7.31
CA TRP A 350 -20.88 5.39 -7.76
C TRP A 350 -20.38 4.38 -8.81
N ILE A 351 -20.70 3.10 -8.65
CA ILE A 351 -20.41 2.09 -9.69
C ILE A 351 -21.17 2.44 -10.96
N SER A 352 -22.49 2.67 -10.89
CA SER A 352 -23.29 3.04 -12.06
C SER A 352 -22.72 4.27 -12.77
N SER A 353 -22.38 5.34 -12.03
CA SER A 353 -21.78 6.56 -12.59
C SER A 353 -20.47 6.27 -13.31
N SER A 354 -19.58 5.48 -12.69
CA SER A 354 -18.30 5.12 -13.28
C SER A 354 -18.45 4.27 -14.54
N LEU A 355 -19.39 3.32 -14.55
CA LEU A 355 -19.61 2.46 -15.71
C LEU A 355 -20.28 3.20 -16.88
N LYS A 356 -21.06 4.25 -16.62
CA LYS A 356 -21.74 5.06 -17.64
C LYS A 356 -20.78 5.82 -18.56
N VAL A 357 -19.62 6.20 -18.06
CA VAL A 357 -18.63 6.94 -18.85
C VAL A 357 -17.70 6.03 -19.66
N LEU A 358 -17.79 4.71 -19.49
CA LEU A 358 -16.94 3.76 -20.22
C LEU A 358 -17.13 3.78 -21.76
N PRO A 359 -18.33 3.88 -22.30
CA PRO A 359 -18.50 4.00 -23.75
C PRO A 359 -17.80 5.24 -24.32
N GLU A 360 -17.84 6.36 -23.60
CA GLU A 360 -17.14 7.59 -23.97
C GLU A 360 -15.63 7.42 -23.88
N LEU A 361 -15.11 6.82 -22.79
CA LEU A 361 -13.70 6.48 -22.65
C LEU A 361 -13.21 5.60 -23.79
N LYS A 362 -13.99 4.58 -24.14
CA LYS A 362 -13.71 3.68 -25.27
C LYS A 362 -13.64 4.44 -26.60
N GLN A 363 -14.59 5.31 -26.85
CA GLN A 363 -14.62 6.14 -28.06
C GLN A 363 -13.43 7.11 -28.12
N GLN A 364 -13.04 7.71 -26.99
CA GLN A 364 -11.87 8.57 -26.92
C GLN A 364 -10.58 7.80 -27.20
N LEU A 365 -10.43 6.57 -26.72
CA LEU A 365 -9.28 5.71 -27.04
C LEU A 365 -9.20 5.38 -28.53
N TYR A 366 -10.33 5.13 -29.20
CA TYR A 366 -10.34 4.95 -30.66
C TYR A 366 -9.99 6.24 -31.43
N SER A 367 -10.30 7.41 -30.88
CA SER A 367 -10.04 8.69 -31.55
C SER A 367 -8.55 9.03 -31.73
N PHE A 368 -7.65 8.28 -31.05
CA PHE A 368 -6.21 8.36 -31.30
C PHE A 368 -5.81 7.78 -32.66
N ASN A 369 -6.65 6.87 -33.22
CA ASN A 369 -6.35 6.16 -34.48
C ASN A 369 -5.02 5.41 -34.49
N GLU A 370 -4.68 4.77 -33.38
CA GLU A 370 -3.43 4.04 -33.17
C GLU A 370 -3.70 2.60 -32.69
N PRO A 371 -3.01 1.58 -33.22
CA PRO A 371 -3.31 0.18 -32.89
C PRO A 371 -3.21 -0.14 -31.38
N LEU A 372 -2.32 0.52 -30.66
CA LEU A 372 -2.11 0.29 -29.22
C LEU A 372 -3.25 0.85 -28.39
N THR A 373 -3.79 2.01 -28.74
CA THR A 373 -4.95 2.57 -28.07
C THR A 373 -6.24 1.83 -28.44
N ASP A 374 -6.35 1.32 -29.67
CA ASP A 374 -7.44 0.46 -30.10
C ASP A 374 -7.46 -0.86 -29.32
N GLN A 375 -6.27 -1.44 -29.03
CA GLN A 375 -6.16 -2.62 -28.17
C GLN A 375 -6.68 -2.34 -26.75
N LEU A 376 -6.39 -1.18 -26.17
CA LEU A 376 -6.92 -0.78 -24.86
C LEU A 376 -8.44 -0.59 -24.93
N ALA A 377 -8.93 0.09 -25.96
CA ALA A 377 -10.37 0.29 -26.18
C ALA A 377 -11.14 -1.03 -26.31
N ASN A 378 -10.60 -2.01 -27.06
CA ASN A 378 -11.22 -3.33 -27.25
C ASN A 378 -11.33 -4.13 -25.95
N GLN A 379 -10.47 -3.89 -24.95
CA GLN A 379 -10.53 -4.55 -23.65
C GLN A 379 -11.63 -3.97 -22.75
N ILE A 380 -12.16 -2.77 -23.05
CA ILE A 380 -13.28 -2.19 -22.31
C ILE A 380 -14.57 -2.86 -22.79
N ILE A 381 -15.11 -3.73 -21.94
CA ILE A 381 -16.37 -4.44 -22.17
C ILE A 381 -17.59 -3.58 -21.87
N ASP A 382 -18.72 -3.90 -22.48
CA ASP A 382 -20.00 -3.23 -22.22
C ASP A 382 -20.64 -3.79 -20.95
N LEU A 383 -20.84 -2.94 -19.95
CA LEU A 383 -21.50 -3.24 -18.67
C LEU A 383 -22.78 -2.41 -18.48
N SER A 384 -23.42 -1.98 -19.58
CA SER A 384 -24.64 -1.16 -19.58
C SER A 384 -25.82 -1.84 -18.87
N HIS A 385 -25.89 -3.17 -18.88
CA HIS A 385 -26.91 -3.93 -18.16
C HIS A 385 -26.79 -3.77 -16.63
N ILE A 386 -25.55 -3.69 -16.07
CA ILE A 386 -25.33 -3.41 -14.66
C ILE A 386 -25.79 -1.98 -14.31
N THR A 387 -25.40 -1.01 -15.14
CA THR A 387 -25.83 0.38 -14.92
C THR A 387 -27.33 0.50 -14.94
N LYS A 388 -28.00 -0.15 -15.90
CA LYS A 388 -29.45 -0.18 -16.00
C LYS A 388 -30.10 -0.79 -14.77
N LEU A 389 -29.62 -1.95 -14.32
CA LEU A 389 -30.11 -2.62 -13.10
C LEU A 389 -30.02 -1.70 -11.87
N ILE A 390 -28.90 -1.03 -11.68
CA ILE A 390 -28.71 -0.12 -10.55
C ILE A 390 -29.63 1.09 -10.68
N ASP A 391 -29.75 1.67 -11.86
CA ASP A 391 -30.53 2.88 -12.07
C ASP A 391 -32.02 2.65 -12.05
N ASP A 392 -32.48 1.47 -12.45
CA ASP A 392 -33.89 1.10 -12.35
C ASP A 392 -34.27 0.81 -10.88
N ALA A 393 -33.33 0.24 -10.09
CA ALA A 393 -33.60 -0.18 -8.72
C ALA A 393 -33.37 0.90 -7.66
N ILE A 394 -32.29 1.69 -7.77
CA ILE A 394 -31.79 2.56 -6.70
C ILE A 394 -32.12 4.02 -7.01
N ILE A 395 -32.64 4.76 -6.01
CA ILE A 395 -32.91 6.20 -6.15
C ILE A 395 -31.62 6.99 -6.42
N ASP A 396 -31.75 8.19 -7.00
CA ASP A 396 -30.57 8.95 -7.44
C ASP A 396 -29.69 9.48 -6.29
N ASN A 397 -30.29 9.81 -5.15
CA ASN A 397 -29.58 10.29 -3.96
C ASN A 397 -29.94 9.42 -2.74
N PRO A 398 -29.40 8.21 -2.62
CA PRO A 398 -29.71 7.32 -1.53
C PRO A 398 -29.09 7.80 -0.20
N PRO A 399 -29.72 7.49 0.95
CA PRO A 399 -29.14 7.77 2.27
C PRO A 399 -27.85 7.00 2.50
N LEU A 400 -27.09 7.40 3.53
CA LEU A 400 -25.82 6.73 3.88
C LEU A 400 -26.01 5.31 4.38
N THR A 401 -27.09 5.07 5.13
CA THR A 401 -27.36 3.78 5.74
C THR A 401 -28.58 3.10 5.12
N ILE A 402 -28.46 1.82 4.81
CA ILE A 402 -29.55 1.01 4.26
C ILE A 402 -30.72 0.93 5.25
N LYS A 403 -30.46 1.04 6.57
CA LYS A 403 -31.47 0.95 7.62
C LYS A 403 -32.43 2.14 7.68
N GLU A 404 -32.07 3.27 7.08
CA GLU A 404 -32.95 4.44 7.00
C GLU A 404 -34.14 4.21 6.06
N GLY A 405 -34.05 3.25 5.14
CA GLY A 405 -35.01 3.03 4.07
C GLY A 405 -34.96 4.10 2.99
N ASN A 406 -35.94 4.12 2.12
CA ASN A 406 -36.03 5.03 0.97
C ASN A 406 -34.80 4.92 0.04
N ILE A 407 -34.47 3.69 -0.32
CA ILE A 407 -33.30 3.37 -1.17
C ILE A 407 -33.71 2.83 -2.55
N ILE A 408 -34.90 2.25 -2.68
CA ILE A 408 -35.43 1.65 -3.92
C ILE A 408 -36.30 2.68 -4.65
N LYS A 409 -36.19 2.74 -5.97
CA LYS A 409 -37.04 3.59 -6.82
C LYS A 409 -38.50 3.16 -6.81
N ASP A 410 -39.40 4.12 -7.05
CA ASP A 410 -40.80 3.84 -7.33
C ASP A 410 -40.93 3.04 -8.63
N HIS A 411 -41.90 2.16 -8.68
CA HIS A 411 -42.17 1.27 -9.81
C HIS A 411 -41.12 0.17 -10.07
N PHE A 412 -40.16 -0.03 -9.16
CA PHE A 412 -39.24 -1.16 -9.23
C PHE A 412 -39.88 -2.47 -8.73
N ASN A 413 -40.79 -2.37 -7.74
CA ASN A 413 -41.46 -3.53 -7.17
C ASN A 413 -42.92 -3.16 -6.79
N GLU A 414 -43.90 -3.91 -7.31
CA GLU A 414 -45.32 -3.66 -7.10
C GLU A 414 -45.75 -3.72 -5.62
N GLU A 415 -45.24 -4.71 -4.87
CA GLU A 415 -45.58 -4.85 -3.44
C GLU A 415 -45.04 -3.66 -2.63
N LEU A 416 -43.87 -3.14 -2.99
CA LEU A 416 -43.30 -1.98 -2.33
C LEU A 416 -44.11 -0.72 -2.63
N ASP A 417 -44.60 -0.56 -3.86
CA ASP A 417 -45.43 0.58 -4.28
C ASP A 417 -46.78 0.54 -3.56
N GLU A 418 -47.39 -0.63 -3.43
CA GLU A 418 -48.64 -0.81 -2.64
C GLU A 418 -48.45 -0.42 -1.18
N LEU A 419 -47.34 -0.86 -0.54
CA LEU A 419 -47.05 -0.50 0.84
C LEU A 419 -46.80 1.00 1.04
N ARG A 420 -46.11 1.64 0.09
CA ARG A 420 -45.91 3.10 0.08
C ARG A 420 -47.22 3.85 -0.12
N TYR A 421 -48.06 3.38 -1.03
CA TYR A 421 -49.41 3.94 -1.23
C TYR A 421 -50.22 3.87 0.08
N LEU A 422 -50.22 2.74 0.76
CA LEU A 422 -50.90 2.60 2.06
C LEU A 422 -50.34 3.56 3.13
N ARG A 423 -49.05 3.75 3.19
CA ARG A 423 -48.37 4.70 4.13
C ARG A 423 -48.81 6.15 3.82
N ASP A 424 -48.78 6.56 2.58
CA ASP A 424 -48.95 7.95 2.19
C ASP A 424 -50.44 8.32 2.19
N HIS A 425 -51.32 7.43 1.77
CA HIS A 425 -52.76 7.60 1.88
C HIS A 425 -53.26 7.44 3.31
N GLY A 426 -52.54 6.72 4.15
CA GLY A 426 -52.77 6.69 5.59
C GLY A 426 -52.69 8.06 6.25
N LYS A 427 -51.81 8.95 5.79
CA LYS A 427 -51.79 10.36 6.26
C LYS A 427 -52.99 11.16 5.80
N GLN A 428 -53.41 11.00 4.55
CA GLN A 428 -54.62 11.66 4.05
C GLN A 428 -55.85 11.12 4.76
N TRP A 429 -55.93 9.80 4.98
CA TRP A 429 -57.01 9.19 5.73
C TRP A 429 -57.11 9.76 7.17
N LEU A 430 -56.02 10.05 7.84
CA LEU A 430 -56.03 10.69 9.16
C LEU A 430 -56.62 12.11 9.11
N VAL A 431 -56.32 12.88 8.06
CA VAL A 431 -56.89 14.22 7.85
C VAL A 431 -58.42 14.12 7.58
N ASP A 432 -58.81 13.20 6.71
CA ASP A 432 -60.21 12.95 6.39
C ASP A 432 -61.00 12.40 7.59
N PHE A 433 -60.35 11.53 8.37
CA PHE A 433 -60.90 10.99 9.63
C PHE A 433 -61.05 12.12 10.66
N GLU A 434 -60.10 13.02 10.81
CA GLU A 434 -60.23 14.17 11.70
C GLU A 434 -61.42 15.04 11.31
N GLN A 435 -61.61 15.29 10.02
CA GLN A 435 -62.74 16.05 9.53
C GLN A 435 -64.04 15.32 9.76
N LYS A 436 -64.13 14.02 9.43
CA LYS A 436 -65.28 13.16 9.66
C LYS A 436 -65.69 13.15 11.15
N GLU A 437 -64.70 13.01 12.06
CA GLU A 437 -64.95 12.99 13.49
C GLU A 437 -65.40 14.39 14.00
N ARG A 438 -64.88 15.48 13.44
CA ARG A 438 -65.37 16.85 13.74
C ARG A 438 -66.83 17.03 13.35
N GLU A 439 -67.18 16.54 12.16
CA GLU A 439 -68.61 16.64 11.65
C GLU A 439 -69.51 15.74 12.49
N LYS A 440 -69.08 14.51 12.82
CA LYS A 440 -69.84 13.54 13.61
C LYS A 440 -70.10 14.01 15.04
N THR A 441 -69.06 14.59 15.68
CA THR A 441 -69.13 14.99 17.08
C THR A 441 -69.59 16.44 17.27
N GLY A 442 -69.48 17.28 16.26
CA GLY A 442 -69.72 18.72 16.35
C GLY A 442 -68.61 19.46 17.11
N ILE A 443 -67.48 18.80 17.42
CA ILE A 443 -66.39 19.40 18.17
C ILE A 443 -65.42 20.05 17.20
N LYS A 444 -65.49 21.37 17.04
CA LYS A 444 -64.68 22.13 16.09
C LYS A 444 -63.17 22.08 16.34
N ASN A 445 -62.75 21.90 17.61
CA ASN A 445 -61.35 21.93 18.03
C ASN A 445 -60.76 20.53 18.23
N LEU A 446 -61.46 19.49 17.76
CA LEU A 446 -60.94 18.13 17.76
C LEU A 446 -59.73 18.04 16.85
N LYS A 447 -58.67 17.40 17.30
CA LYS A 447 -57.46 17.14 16.52
C LYS A 447 -57.03 15.68 16.64
N VAL A 448 -56.54 15.13 15.54
CA VAL A 448 -55.86 13.83 15.51
C VAL A 448 -54.38 14.07 15.63
N GLY A 449 -53.70 13.44 16.61
CA GLY A 449 -52.28 13.56 16.87
C GLY A 449 -51.61 12.21 17.03
N TYR A 450 -50.29 12.21 17.04
CA TYR A 450 -49.45 11.00 17.27
C TYR A 450 -48.54 11.20 18.48
N ASN A 451 -48.39 10.17 19.30
CA ASN A 451 -47.44 10.12 20.40
C ASN A 451 -46.72 8.76 20.41
N ARG A 452 -45.42 8.76 20.58
CA ARG A 452 -44.59 7.53 20.58
C ARG A 452 -45.03 6.46 21.59
N VAL A 453 -45.62 6.88 22.73
CA VAL A 453 -46.03 5.97 23.82
C VAL A 453 -47.43 5.41 23.59
N PHE A 454 -48.35 6.21 23.03
CA PHE A 454 -49.78 5.88 22.95
C PHE A 454 -50.30 5.68 21.52
N GLY A 455 -49.47 5.97 20.52
CA GLY A 455 -49.87 5.92 19.11
C GLY A 455 -50.71 7.11 18.66
N TYR A 456 -51.57 6.89 17.68
CA TYR A 456 -52.53 7.92 17.22
C TYR A 456 -53.64 8.11 18.22
N TYR A 457 -54.07 9.37 18.42
CA TYR A 457 -55.11 9.74 19.36
C TYR A 457 -55.94 10.91 18.84
N ILE A 458 -57.18 10.96 19.31
CA ILE A 458 -58.05 12.10 19.15
C ILE A 458 -57.93 12.96 20.39
N GLU A 459 -57.57 14.23 20.23
CA GLU A 459 -57.46 15.21 21.30
C GLU A 459 -58.67 16.14 21.33
N VAL A 460 -59.35 16.15 22.47
CA VAL A 460 -60.50 17.01 22.71
C VAL A 460 -60.17 17.93 23.89
N THR A 461 -60.36 19.23 23.74
CA THR A 461 -60.17 20.21 24.80
C THR A 461 -61.22 20.03 25.91
N LYS A 462 -60.84 20.31 27.16
CA LYS A 462 -61.70 20.13 28.34
C LYS A 462 -63.02 20.86 28.23
N GLY A 463 -63.06 22.01 27.58
CA GLY A 463 -64.29 22.78 27.37
C GLY A 463 -65.29 22.17 26.38
N SER A 464 -64.94 21.10 25.70
CA SER A 464 -65.77 20.39 24.72
C SER A 464 -66.03 18.94 25.12
N LEU A 465 -65.64 18.51 26.32
CA LEU A 465 -65.83 17.12 26.77
C LEU A 465 -67.29 16.73 26.93
N ASP A 466 -68.20 17.66 27.22
CA ASP A 466 -69.62 17.41 27.35
C ASP A 466 -70.26 17.03 26.00
N LEU A 467 -69.58 17.27 24.91
CA LEU A 467 -69.99 16.86 23.55
C LEU A 467 -69.55 15.42 23.21
N VAL A 468 -68.70 14.82 24.03
CA VAL A 468 -68.23 13.41 23.84
C VAL A 468 -69.25 12.48 24.38
N LYS A 469 -70.04 11.82 23.50
CA LYS A 469 -71.09 10.87 23.90
C LYS A 469 -70.58 9.43 23.80
N ASP A 470 -71.20 8.53 24.60
CA ASP A 470 -70.89 7.11 24.61
C ASP A 470 -71.07 6.46 23.21
N GLU A 471 -72.03 6.99 22.40
CA GLU A 471 -72.28 6.51 21.05
C GLU A 471 -71.10 6.68 20.04
N PHE A 472 -70.05 7.47 20.41
CA PHE A 472 -68.87 7.70 19.58
C PHE A 472 -67.79 6.67 19.78
N GLU A 473 -67.91 5.75 20.75
CA GLU A 473 -66.97 4.68 21.10
C GLU A 473 -65.51 5.21 21.44
N TYR A 474 -65.46 6.41 22.03
CA TYR A 474 -64.23 7.04 22.44
C TYR A 474 -63.68 6.41 23.73
N THR A 475 -62.62 5.63 23.59
CA THR A 475 -61.93 5.07 24.78
C THR A 475 -60.87 6.06 25.28
N ARG A 476 -61.01 6.54 26.50
CA ARG A 476 -60.05 7.47 27.13
C ARG A 476 -58.70 6.81 27.38
N LYS A 477 -57.61 7.48 26.94
CA LYS A 477 -56.25 7.02 27.12
C LYS A 477 -55.40 7.91 28.03
N GLN A 478 -55.52 9.21 27.95
CA GLN A 478 -54.70 10.15 28.70
C GLN A 478 -55.49 11.43 29.01
N SER A 479 -55.33 11.92 30.25
CA SER A 479 -55.79 13.26 30.66
C SER A 479 -54.63 14.23 30.75
N LEU A 480 -54.74 15.35 30.05
CA LEU A 480 -53.83 16.47 30.11
C LEU A 480 -54.41 17.64 30.92
N SER A 481 -53.64 18.66 31.21
CA SER A 481 -54.13 19.86 31.88
C SER A 481 -55.28 20.54 31.17
N ASN A 482 -55.24 20.61 29.82
CA ASN A 482 -56.16 21.38 28.98
C ASN A 482 -57.00 20.55 28.01
N ALA A 483 -56.74 19.21 27.91
CA ALA A 483 -57.37 18.33 26.94
C ALA A 483 -57.44 16.89 27.47
N GLU A 484 -58.22 16.08 26.81
CA GLU A 484 -58.24 14.62 26.96
C GLU A 484 -57.98 13.92 25.63
N ARG A 485 -57.31 12.79 25.69
CA ARG A 485 -56.95 11.98 24.56
C ARG A 485 -57.72 10.68 24.55
N PHE A 486 -58.33 10.42 23.38
CA PHE A 486 -59.17 9.27 23.14
C PHE A 486 -58.66 8.46 21.95
N ILE A 487 -59.06 7.19 21.91
CA ILE A 487 -58.88 6.32 20.74
C ILE A 487 -60.21 5.72 20.32
N THR A 488 -60.36 5.42 19.05
CA THR A 488 -61.47 4.63 18.51
C THR A 488 -60.95 3.33 17.92
N PRO A 489 -61.81 2.30 17.78
CA PRO A 489 -61.43 1.05 17.11
C PRO A 489 -60.96 1.29 15.67
N GLU A 490 -61.61 2.20 14.91
CA GLU A 490 -61.27 2.56 13.57
C GLU A 490 -59.85 3.20 13.46
N LEU A 491 -59.53 4.13 14.39
CA LEU A 491 -58.21 4.77 14.46
C LEU A 491 -57.13 3.77 14.82
N LYS A 492 -57.41 2.83 15.74
CA LYS A 492 -56.46 1.81 16.16
C LYS A 492 -56.15 0.79 15.04
N ASP A 493 -57.17 0.38 14.29
CA ASP A 493 -57.00 -0.53 13.16
C ASP A 493 -56.15 0.13 12.07
N MET A 494 -56.38 1.41 11.75
CA MET A 494 -55.60 2.14 10.77
C MET A 494 -54.18 2.40 11.25
N GLU A 495 -53.98 2.72 12.52
CA GLU A 495 -52.65 2.79 13.17
C GLU A 495 -51.84 1.52 12.95
N SER A 496 -52.44 0.36 13.25
CA SER A 496 -51.80 -0.93 13.06
C SER A 496 -51.38 -1.18 11.63
N LYS A 497 -52.23 -0.78 10.66
CA LYS A 497 -51.93 -0.87 9.21
C LYS A 497 -50.76 0.04 8.80
N ILE A 498 -50.77 1.32 9.22
CA ILE A 498 -49.74 2.29 8.90
C ILE A 498 -48.38 1.88 9.50
N LEU A 499 -48.35 1.53 10.79
CA LEU A 499 -47.10 1.12 11.47
C LEU A 499 -46.54 -0.19 10.88
N SER A 500 -47.44 -1.17 10.60
CA SER A 500 -47.00 -2.43 9.98
C SER A 500 -46.51 -2.22 8.53
N ALA A 501 -47.07 -1.25 7.79
CA ALA A 501 -46.59 -0.90 6.46
C ALA A 501 -45.19 -0.31 6.49
N GLN A 502 -44.88 0.59 7.43
CA GLN A 502 -43.56 1.19 7.55
C GLN A 502 -42.45 0.13 7.83
N ASP A 503 -42.69 -0.78 8.78
CA ASP A 503 -41.75 -1.86 9.08
C ASP A 503 -41.58 -2.83 7.89
N LYS A 504 -42.68 -3.10 7.17
CA LYS A 504 -42.65 -3.94 5.98
C LYS A 504 -41.89 -3.28 4.83
N ILE A 505 -42.07 -1.97 4.61
CA ILE A 505 -41.33 -1.19 3.61
C ILE A 505 -39.82 -1.32 3.85
N GLN A 506 -39.36 -1.05 5.07
CA GLN A 506 -37.91 -1.13 5.37
C GLN A 506 -37.34 -2.54 5.15
N LYS A 507 -38.06 -3.57 5.57
CA LYS A 507 -37.64 -4.98 5.37
C LYS A 507 -37.61 -5.35 3.90
N LEU A 508 -38.64 -4.96 3.14
CA LEU A 508 -38.74 -5.25 1.70
C LEU A 508 -37.65 -4.50 0.91
N GLU A 509 -37.43 -3.23 1.22
CA GLU A 509 -36.33 -2.46 0.59
C GLU A 509 -34.95 -3.09 0.84
N TYR A 510 -34.71 -3.60 2.05
CA TYR A 510 -33.48 -4.32 2.36
C TYR A 510 -33.35 -5.62 1.56
N VAL A 511 -34.44 -6.37 1.41
CA VAL A 511 -34.46 -7.61 0.60
C VAL A 511 -34.18 -7.29 -0.88
N LEU A 512 -34.88 -6.30 -1.44
CA LEU A 512 -34.72 -5.88 -2.84
C LEU A 512 -33.30 -5.36 -3.11
N PHE A 513 -32.77 -4.54 -2.21
CA PHE A 513 -31.37 -4.09 -2.28
C PHE A 513 -30.39 -5.26 -2.28
N THR A 514 -30.63 -6.23 -1.41
CA THR A 514 -29.78 -7.43 -1.31
C THR A 514 -29.84 -8.26 -2.60
N GLN A 515 -31.01 -8.36 -3.22
CA GLN A 515 -31.18 -9.04 -4.52
C GLN A 515 -30.37 -8.33 -5.61
N VAL A 516 -30.52 -7.00 -5.75
CA VAL A 516 -29.74 -6.19 -6.72
C VAL A 516 -28.24 -6.36 -6.50
N ARG A 517 -27.80 -6.24 -5.27
CA ARG A 517 -26.38 -6.46 -4.92
C ARG A 517 -25.90 -7.84 -5.34
N ASN A 518 -26.67 -8.88 -5.07
CA ASN A 518 -26.28 -10.26 -5.37
C ASN A 518 -26.27 -10.54 -6.88
N GLU A 519 -27.11 -9.88 -7.68
CA GLU A 519 -27.02 -9.97 -9.14
C GLU A 519 -25.72 -9.34 -9.64
N ILE A 520 -25.38 -8.14 -9.16
CA ILE A 520 -24.14 -7.46 -9.56
C ILE A 520 -22.92 -8.27 -9.10
N LYS A 521 -22.98 -8.93 -7.93
CA LYS A 521 -21.92 -9.78 -7.39
C LYS A 521 -21.48 -10.86 -8.37
N LYS A 522 -22.39 -11.40 -9.17
CA LYS A 522 -22.06 -12.45 -10.17
C LYS A 522 -21.08 -11.95 -11.24
N GLU A 523 -21.02 -10.65 -11.46
CA GLU A 523 -20.25 -10.02 -12.53
C GLU A 523 -19.09 -9.15 -11.97
N VAL A 524 -18.72 -9.33 -10.69
CA VAL A 524 -17.66 -8.55 -10.04
C VAL A 524 -16.34 -8.64 -10.80
N HIS A 525 -15.98 -9.81 -11.35
CA HIS A 525 -14.74 -9.99 -12.10
C HIS A 525 -14.68 -9.12 -13.36
N LEU A 526 -15.82 -8.93 -14.04
CA LEU A 526 -15.88 -8.06 -15.21
C LEU A 526 -15.63 -6.59 -14.86
N ILE A 527 -16.14 -6.16 -13.70
CA ILE A 527 -15.86 -4.80 -13.19
C ILE A 527 -14.37 -4.67 -12.83
N GLN A 528 -13.78 -5.71 -12.22
CA GLN A 528 -12.35 -5.74 -11.91
C GLN A 528 -11.47 -5.69 -13.16
N ASP A 529 -11.80 -6.44 -14.19
CA ASP A 529 -11.06 -6.44 -15.45
C ASP A 529 -11.06 -5.05 -16.11
N VAL A 530 -12.24 -4.41 -16.17
CA VAL A 530 -12.36 -3.05 -16.70
C VAL A 530 -11.56 -2.07 -15.83
N SER A 531 -11.57 -2.21 -14.51
CA SER A 531 -10.83 -1.33 -13.60
C SER A 531 -9.32 -1.38 -13.83
N LYS A 532 -8.75 -2.54 -14.17
CA LYS A 532 -7.35 -2.70 -14.56
C LYS A 532 -7.01 -1.91 -15.83
N ILE A 533 -7.93 -1.90 -16.80
CA ILE A 533 -7.72 -1.12 -18.03
C ILE A 533 -7.76 0.37 -17.74
N ILE A 534 -8.74 0.81 -16.96
CA ILE A 534 -8.86 2.20 -16.53
C ILE A 534 -7.58 2.65 -15.80
N ALA A 535 -7.08 1.85 -14.88
CA ALA A 535 -5.84 2.15 -14.16
C ALA A 535 -4.64 2.33 -15.11
N ARG A 536 -4.51 1.46 -16.14
CA ARG A 536 -3.44 1.60 -17.16
C ARG A 536 -3.59 2.89 -17.97
N VAL A 537 -4.80 3.18 -18.44
CA VAL A 537 -5.08 4.41 -19.20
C VAL A 537 -4.74 5.64 -18.36
N ASP A 538 -5.09 5.63 -17.08
CA ASP A 538 -4.83 6.71 -16.14
C ASP A 538 -3.33 6.92 -15.89
N VAL A 539 -2.55 5.83 -15.76
CA VAL A 539 -1.09 5.91 -15.65
C VAL A 539 -0.48 6.48 -16.93
N TYR A 540 -0.89 6.02 -18.10
CA TYR A 540 -0.34 6.52 -19.38
C TYR A 540 -0.64 8.00 -19.59
N GLN A 541 -1.87 8.45 -19.28
CA GLN A 541 -2.21 9.87 -19.36
C GLN A 541 -1.40 10.69 -18.34
N SER A 542 -1.18 10.17 -17.13
CA SER A 542 -0.38 10.82 -16.08
C SER A 542 1.06 11.04 -16.53
N LEU A 543 1.72 9.99 -17.03
CA LEU A 543 3.10 10.05 -17.53
C LEU A 543 3.23 10.96 -18.75
N ALA A 544 2.30 10.92 -19.68
CA ALA A 544 2.27 11.77 -20.86
C ALA A 544 2.04 13.24 -20.52
N MET A 545 1.17 13.52 -19.53
CA MET A 545 0.93 14.88 -19.04
C MET A 545 2.20 15.46 -18.42
N LEU A 546 2.86 14.70 -17.54
CA LEU A 546 4.12 15.11 -16.92
C LEU A 546 5.18 15.37 -17.97
N ALA A 547 5.32 14.51 -18.97
CA ALA A 547 6.28 14.65 -20.06
C ALA A 547 6.07 15.95 -20.86
N SER A 548 4.81 16.25 -21.19
CA SER A 548 4.44 17.45 -21.93
C SER A 548 4.70 18.74 -21.14
N GLU A 549 4.31 18.77 -19.86
CA GLU A 549 4.42 19.95 -19.01
C GLU A 549 5.87 20.29 -18.65
N ASN A 550 6.77 19.27 -18.59
CA ASN A 550 8.14 19.45 -18.11
C ASN A 550 9.19 19.21 -19.19
N SER A 551 8.78 19.09 -20.45
CA SER A 551 9.69 18.85 -21.59
C SER A 551 10.61 17.64 -21.35
N TYR A 552 10.03 16.53 -20.91
CA TYR A 552 10.74 15.26 -20.75
C TYR A 552 10.86 14.56 -22.10
N VAL A 553 11.92 13.79 -22.29
CA VAL A 553 12.20 13.10 -23.56
C VAL A 553 12.01 11.60 -23.44
N ARG A 554 11.65 10.97 -24.55
CA ARG A 554 11.61 9.51 -24.67
C ARG A 554 13.02 8.94 -24.53
N PRO A 555 13.31 8.05 -23.56
CA PRO A 555 14.59 7.36 -23.48
C PRO A 555 14.71 6.32 -24.60
N VAL A 556 15.95 6.05 -25.01
CA VAL A 556 16.32 4.98 -25.94
C VAL A 556 17.08 3.92 -25.18
N PHE A 557 16.84 2.64 -25.48
CA PHE A 557 17.56 1.52 -24.85
C PHE A 557 18.51 0.84 -25.81
N ASN A 558 19.74 0.59 -25.33
CA ASN A 558 20.80 -0.11 -26.05
C ASN A 558 21.22 -1.41 -25.33
N ASP A 559 21.87 -2.28 -26.09
CA ASP A 559 22.41 -3.55 -25.58
C ASP A 559 23.94 -3.48 -25.33
N GLN A 560 24.56 -2.28 -25.48
CA GLN A 560 26.01 -2.09 -25.51
C GLN A 560 26.61 -1.61 -24.19
N LYS A 561 25.91 -1.75 -23.06
CA LYS A 561 26.34 -1.21 -21.76
C LYS A 561 26.77 0.29 -21.85
N ILE A 562 25.95 1.11 -22.49
CA ILE A 562 26.16 2.54 -22.59
C ILE A 562 25.09 3.29 -21.80
N MET A 563 25.51 4.25 -21.00
CA MET A 563 24.65 5.26 -20.39
C MET A 563 25.12 6.63 -20.89
N ASP A 564 24.33 7.27 -21.75
CA ASP A 564 24.59 8.62 -22.25
C ASP A 564 23.35 9.49 -22.02
N ILE A 565 23.44 10.38 -21.05
CA ILE A 565 22.39 11.33 -20.69
C ILE A 565 22.93 12.74 -20.94
N LYS A 566 22.21 13.53 -21.73
CA LYS A 566 22.53 14.93 -21.97
C LYS A 566 21.53 15.84 -21.25
N GLU A 567 22.07 16.86 -20.58
CA GLU A 567 21.31 17.86 -19.84
C GLU A 567 20.29 17.16 -18.90
N GLY A 568 20.73 16.12 -18.17
CA GLY A 568 19.90 15.42 -17.20
C GLY A 568 19.54 16.32 -16.01
N ARG A 569 18.31 16.18 -15.51
CA ARG A 569 17.76 16.99 -14.41
C ARG A 569 17.17 16.10 -13.31
N HIS A 570 17.19 16.58 -12.09
CA HIS A 570 16.52 15.90 -10.98
C HIS A 570 15.06 16.39 -10.91
N GLY A 571 14.14 15.64 -11.51
CA GLY A 571 12.74 16.08 -11.71
C GLY A 571 12.03 16.54 -10.43
N VAL A 572 12.26 15.86 -9.30
CA VAL A 572 11.65 16.24 -8.02
C VAL A 572 12.17 17.60 -7.54
N ILE A 573 13.49 17.78 -7.54
CA ILE A 573 14.11 19.06 -7.11
C ILE A 573 13.73 20.18 -8.07
N GLU A 574 13.75 19.93 -9.38
CA GLU A 574 13.32 20.89 -10.40
C GLU A 574 11.88 21.37 -10.13
N LYS A 575 10.96 20.46 -9.84
CA LYS A 575 9.55 20.78 -9.52
C LYS A 575 9.43 21.65 -8.25
N VAL A 576 10.24 21.39 -7.22
CA VAL A 576 10.25 22.15 -5.97
C VAL A 576 10.87 23.54 -6.17
N MET A 577 11.98 23.65 -6.92
CA MET A 577 12.67 24.91 -7.18
C MET A 577 11.94 25.80 -8.19
N GLY A 578 11.13 25.19 -9.06
CA GLY A 578 10.52 25.82 -10.24
C GLY A 578 11.41 25.73 -11.50
N HIS A 579 10.74 25.70 -12.66
CA HIS A 579 11.40 25.51 -13.96
C HIS A 579 12.55 26.48 -14.20
N GLY A 580 13.63 25.97 -14.80
CA GLY A 580 14.79 26.74 -15.25
C GLY A 580 15.78 27.14 -14.14
N LYS A 581 15.56 26.76 -12.90
CA LYS A 581 16.49 27.03 -11.79
C LYS A 581 17.45 25.87 -11.51
N TYR A 582 17.11 24.65 -11.93
CA TYR A 582 17.97 23.48 -11.77
C TYR A 582 19.07 23.51 -12.84
N VAL A 583 20.31 23.23 -12.44
CA VAL A 583 21.46 23.15 -13.37
C VAL A 583 21.54 21.73 -13.93
N PRO A 584 21.30 21.54 -15.23
CA PRO A 584 21.34 20.20 -15.83
C PRO A 584 22.79 19.70 -15.96
N ASN A 585 22.96 18.36 -15.92
CA ASN A 585 24.26 17.71 -15.97
C ASN A 585 24.27 16.54 -16.97
N ASP A 586 25.40 16.37 -17.68
CA ASP A 586 25.63 15.23 -18.53
C ASP A 586 26.14 14.03 -17.74
N VAL A 587 25.81 12.83 -18.24
CA VAL A 587 26.35 11.55 -17.76
C VAL A 587 26.82 10.76 -18.98
N SER A 588 28.05 10.25 -18.93
CA SER A 588 28.59 9.38 -20.00
C SER A 588 29.40 8.27 -19.35
N ILE A 589 28.86 7.04 -19.39
CA ILE A 589 29.47 5.83 -18.87
C ILE A 589 29.36 4.76 -19.94
N ASP A 590 30.46 4.03 -20.16
CA ASP A 590 30.50 2.94 -21.13
C ASP A 590 31.21 1.71 -20.54
N GLU A 591 31.27 0.64 -21.32
CA GLU A 591 31.91 -0.61 -20.93
C GLU A 591 33.41 -0.47 -20.61
N ASN A 592 34.10 0.49 -21.25
CA ASN A 592 35.52 0.73 -21.04
C ASN A 592 35.80 1.55 -19.78
N SER A 593 34.83 2.31 -19.33
CA SER A 593 34.93 3.18 -18.14
C SER A 593 33.65 3.06 -17.28
N PRO A 594 33.39 1.86 -16.68
CA PRO A 594 32.15 1.64 -15.95
C PRO A 594 32.11 2.36 -14.58
N VAL A 595 33.25 2.77 -14.04
CA VAL A 595 33.33 3.42 -12.73
C VAL A 595 33.64 4.90 -12.88
N VAL A 596 32.73 5.73 -12.36
CA VAL A 596 32.86 7.20 -12.32
C VAL A 596 33.18 7.64 -10.90
N LEU A 597 34.39 8.17 -10.68
CA LEU A 597 34.80 8.73 -9.40
C LEU A 597 34.45 10.22 -9.36
N ILE A 598 33.62 10.61 -8.37
CA ILE A 598 33.10 11.97 -8.26
C ILE A 598 33.75 12.68 -7.07
N THR A 599 34.50 13.76 -7.33
CA THR A 599 35.13 14.57 -6.29
C THR A 599 34.51 15.98 -6.23
N GLY A 600 34.91 16.75 -5.23
CA GLY A 600 34.48 18.14 -5.05
C GLY A 600 33.77 18.40 -3.72
N PRO A 601 33.37 19.67 -3.48
CA PRO A 601 32.79 20.08 -2.19
C PRO A 601 31.40 19.42 -1.94
N ASN A 602 31.05 19.23 -0.64
CA ASN A 602 29.77 18.60 -0.26
C ASN A 602 28.55 19.33 -0.77
N MET A 603 28.58 20.65 -0.79
CA MET A 603 27.47 21.47 -1.30
C MET A 603 27.46 21.61 -2.82
N GLY A 604 28.40 20.94 -3.53
CA GLY A 604 28.51 21.01 -5.01
C GLY A 604 27.49 20.18 -5.75
N GLY A 605 26.59 19.43 -5.06
CA GLY A 605 25.50 18.69 -5.69
C GLY A 605 25.85 17.26 -6.09
N LYS A 606 26.93 16.64 -5.58
CA LYS A 606 27.37 15.28 -5.90
C LYS A 606 26.27 14.23 -5.66
N SER A 607 25.71 14.20 -4.45
CA SER A 607 24.65 13.26 -4.06
C SER A 607 23.38 13.46 -4.87
N THR A 608 23.03 14.72 -5.18
CA THR A 608 21.89 15.07 -6.04
C THR A 608 22.09 14.56 -7.47
N TYR A 609 23.31 14.71 -8.01
CA TYR A 609 23.66 14.19 -9.33
C TYR A 609 23.54 12.66 -9.41
N MET A 610 24.00 11.93 -8.39
CA MET A 610 23.87 10.48 -8.36
C MET A 610 22.39 10.05 -8.26
N ARG A 611 21.60 10.69 -7.38
CA ARG A 611 20.16 10.43 -7.29
C ARG A 611 19.44 10.73 -8.60
N GLN A 612 19.78 11.82 -9.29
CA GLN A 612 19.27 12.17 -10.62
C GLN A 612 19.43 10.99 -11.59
N VAL A 613 20.63 10.39 -11.65
CA VAL A 613 20.93 9.27 -12.56
C VAL A 613 20.03 8.07 -12.24
N ALA A 614 19.95 7.68 -10.96
CA ALA A 614 19.10 6.56 -10.55
C ALA A 614 17.62 6.80 -10.86
N LEU A 615 17.10 7.99 -10.60
CA LEU A 615 15.70 8.33 -10.89
C LEU A 615 15.40 8.32 -12.38
N ILE A 616 16.33 8.80 -13.22
CA ILE A 616 16.20 8.74 -14.69
C ILE A 616 16.14 7.27 -15.15
N VAL A 617 16.98 6.39 -14.62
CA VAL A 617 16.98 4.95 -14.93
C VAL A 617 15.64 4.32 -14.52
N ILE A 618 15.16 4.57 -13.31
CA ILE A 618 13.88 4.03 -12.83
C ILE A 618 12.73 4.54 -13.70
N MET A 619 12.68 5.85 -13.99
CA MET A 619 11.65 6.44 -14.85
C MET A 619 11.67 5.81 -16.24
N ALA A 620 12.83 5.61 -16.84
CA ALA A 620 12.95 4.94 -18.13
C ALA A 620 12.40 3.51 -18.09
N GLN A 621 12.76 2.71 -17.09
CA GLN A 621 12.38 1.30 -17.00
C GLN A 621 10.92 1.07 -16.53
N ILE A 622 10.25 2.07 -15.99
CA ILE A 622 8.79 2.00 -15.80
C ILE A 622 8.00 2.34 -17.08
N GLY A 623 8.68 2.82 -18.14
CA GLY A 623 8.08 3.28 -19.38
C GLY A 623 7.64 4.75 -19.36
N SER A 624 8.31 5.59 -18.56
CA SER A 624 8.11 7.04 -18.52
C SER A 624 9.14 7.76 -19.39
N PHE A 625 8.78 8.93 -19.90
CA PHE A 625 9.74 9.89 -20.41
C PHE A 625 10.57 10.46 -19.25
N VAL A 626 11.79 10.91 -19.54
CA VAL A 626 12.80 11.26 -18.54
C VAL A 626 13.19 12.74 -18.60
N PRO A 627 13.56 13.34 -17.46
CA PRO A 627 13.99 14.75 -17.39
C PRO A 627 15.40 14.94 -17.95
N ALA A 628 15.53 14.93 -19.25
CA ALA A 628 16.79 15.13 -19.97
C ALA A 628 16.52 15.75 -21.35
N LYS A 629 17.58 16.15 -22.07
CA LYS A 629 17.50 16.52 -23.49
C LYS A 629 17.67 15.30 -24.39
N TYR A 630 18.42 14.32 -23.93
CA TYR A 630 18.63 13.03 -24.58
C TYR A 630 18.99 11.99 -23.51
N ALA A 631 18.53 10.77 -23.68
CA ALA A 631 18.89 9.65 -22.80
C ALA A 631 18.98 8.35 -23.61
N ASN A 632 20.18 7.75 -23.63
CA ASN A 632 20.42 6.42 -24.16
C ASN A 632 20.96 5.54 -23.04
N LEU A 633 20.21 4.50 -22.66
CA LEU A 633 20.43 3.75 -21.46
C LEU A 633 20.55 2.25 -21.75
N THR A 634 21.33 1.55 -20.95
CA THR A 634 21.21 0.09 -20.83
C THR A 634 20.10 -0.27 -19.84
N ILE A 635 19.62 -1.51 -19.87
CA ILE A 635 18.63 -2.00 -18.90
C ILE A 635 19.37 -2.54 -17.68
N PHE A 636 19.07 -1.98 -16.51
CA PHE A 636 19.65 -2.37 -15.23
C PHE A 636 18.77 -3.38 -14.51
N ASP A 637 19.39 -4.45 -14.00
CA ASP A 637 18.69 -5.50 -13.23
C ASP A 637 18.52 -5.13 -11.75
N GLN A 638 19.46 -4.37 -11.20
CA GLN A 638 19.47 -3.96 -9.79
C GLN A 638 20.03 -2.56 -9.64
N ILE A 639 19.56 -1.84 -8.63
CA ILE A 639 20.16 -0.58 -8.18
C ILE A 639 20.51 -0.72 -6.71
N PHE A 640 21.77 -0.41 -6.38
CA PHE A 640 22.27 -0.33 -5.01
C PHE A 640 22.68 1.10 -4.69
N THR A 641 22.23 1.61 -3.55
CA THR A 641 22.61 2.94 -3.13
C THR A 641 23.13 2.96 -1.70
N ARG A 642 24.16 3.78 -1.48
CA ARG A 642 24.56 4.27 -0.18
C ARG A 642 24.71 5.78 -0.29
N ILE A 643 23.61 6.52 -0.07
CA ILE A 643 23.55 7.97 -0.20
C ILE A 643 22.95 8.56 1.07
N GLY A 644 23.73 9.37 1.79
CA GLY A 644 23.33 10.01 3.05
C GLY A 644 23.53 9.08 4.25
N ALA A 645 23.73 9.67 5.43
CA ALA A 645 23.79 8.95 6.71
C ALA A 645 22.40 8.97 7.34
N SER A 646 21.75 7.83 7.48
CA SER A 646 20.63 7.68 8.41
C SER A 646 21.18 7.16 9.73
N ASP A 647 21.14 7.98 10.78
CA ASP A 647 21.41 7.51 12.14
C ASP A 647 20.24 6.62 12.58
N ASP A 648 20.41 5.32 12.51
CA ASP A 648 19.45 4.38 13.10
C ASP A 648 19.79 4.19 14.59
N LEU A 649 19.40 5.17 15.40
CA LEU A 649 19.56 5.15 16.85
C LEU A 649 18.80 3.99 17.53
N ILE A 650 17.81 3.41 16.85
CA ILE A 650 16.94 2.37 17.42
C ILE A 650 17.64 1.00 17.38
N SER A 651 18.40 0.70 16.32
CA SER A 651 19.12 -0.58 16.18
C SER A 651 20.38 -0.67 17.03
N GLY A 652 20.86 0.45 17.60
CA GLY A 652 22.08 0.50 18.39
C GLY A 652 23.38 0.18 17.61
N GLN A 653 23.29 0.14 16.27
CA GLN A 653 24.44 -0.10 15.40
C GLN A 653 25.19 1.20 15.11
N SER A 654 26.52 1.13 15.03
CA SER A 654 27.34 2.25 14.57
C SER A 654 27.00 2.60 13.13
N THR A 655 26.93 3.91 12.80
CA THR A 655 26.73 4.39 11.42
C THR A 655 27.71 3.78 10.43
N PHE A 656 28.96 3.55 10.86
CA PHE A 656 29.97 2.86 10.05
C PHE A 656 29.65 1.38 9.81
N MET A 657 29.06 0.67 10.79
CA MET A 657 28.64 -0.73 10.61
C MET A 657 27.50 -0.84 9.61
N VAL A 658 26.50 0.05 9.69
CA VAL A 658 25.41 0.11 8.73
C VAL A 658 25.94 0.39 7.31
N GLU A 659 26.86 1.34 7.18
CA GLU A 659 27.53 1.66 5.92
C GLU A 659 28.24 0.44 5.32
N MET A 660 28.97 -0.32 6.14
CA MET A 660 29.66 -1.53 5.68
C MET A 660 28.69 -2.65 5.31
N LEU A 661 27.55 -2.79 5.98
CA LEU A 661 26.52 -3.76 5.63
C LEU A 661 25.86 -3.43 4.30
N GLU A 662 25.54 -2.15 4.03
CA GLU A 662 24.96 -1.70 2.76
C GLU A 662 25.97 -1.89 1.61
N ALA A 663 27.22 -1.51 1.81
CA ALA A 663 28.27 -1.73 0.84
C ALA A 663 28.52 -3.23 0.57
N ASN A 664 28.52 -4.06 1.60
CA ASN A 664 28.64 -5.51 1.46
C ASN A 664 27.50 -6.12 0.66
N ASN A 665 26.27 -5.61 0.85
CA ASN A 665 25.09 -6.04 0.09
C ASN A 665 25.31 -5.77 -1.41
N ALA A 666 25.74 -4.55 -1.77
CA ALA A 666 26.04 -4.20 -3.15
C ALA A 666 27.18 -5.07 -3.72
N LEU A 667 28.32 -5.20 -3.02
CA LEU A 667 29.48 -5.94 -3.54
C LEU A 667 29.24 -7.45 -3.71
N ARG A 668 28.33 -8.03 -2.92
CA ARG A 668 28.01 -9.47 -3.00
C ARG A 668 26.97 -9.83 -4.02
N PHE A 669 26.04 -8.92 -4.32
CA PHE A 669 24.83 -9.24 -5.10
C PHE A 669 24.74 -8.47 -6.40
N ALA A 670 25.56 -7.45 -6.62
CA ALA A 670 25.59 -6.76 -7.90
C ALA A 670 26.05 -7.69 -9.02
N SER A 671 25.41 -7.58 -10.15
CA SER A 671 25.76 -8.20 -11.43
C SER A 671 26.46 -7.16 -12.34
N GLU A 672 26.98 -7.59 -13.47
CA GLU A 672 27.49 -6.69 -14.50
C GLU A 672 26.45 -5.69 -15.06
N LYS A 673 25.14 -5.97 -14.86
CA LYS A 673 24.04 -5.11 -15.28
C LYS A 673 23.50 -4.24 -14.15
N SER A 674 24.12 -4.24 -12.99
CA SER A 674 23.69 -3.46 -11.84
C SER A 674 24.21 -2.01 -11.92
N LEU A 675 23.52 -1.10 -11.22
CA LEU A 675 23.94 0.28 -10.99
C LEU A 675 24.27 0.48 -9.52
N ILE A 676 25.48 0.88 -9.19
CA ILE A 676 25.93 1.16 -7.83
C ILE A 676 26.12 2.67 -7.64
N LEU A 677 25.59 3.22 -6.54
CA LEU A 677 25.70 4.62 -6.16
C LEU A 677 26.26 4.71 -4.73
N PHE A 678 27.52 4.98 -4.60
CA PHE A 678 28.21 5.10 -3.31
C PHE A 678 28.60 6.55 -3.02
N ASP A 679 28.11 7.09 -1.92
CA ASP A 679 28.36 8.47 -1.51
C ASP A 679 29.18 8.49 -0.21
N GLU A 680 30.41 9.01 -0.30
CA GLU A 680 31.30 9.26 0.82
C GLU A 680 31.60 8.04 1.70
N ILE A 681 31.82 6.86 1.10
CA ILE A 681 32.19 5.64 1.81
C ILE A 681 33.51 5.80 2.56
N GLY A 682 33.57 5.29 3.80
CA GLY A 682 34.75 5.30 4.64
C GLY A 682 34.83 6.50 5.58
N ARG A 683 33.79 7.34 5.66
CA ARG A 683 33.79 8.57 6.48
C ARG A 683 33.65 8.31 7.98
N GLY A 684 33.11 7.16 8.36
CA GLY A 684 32.82 6.79 9.75
C GLY A 684 34.00 6.21 10.55
N THR A 685 35.22 6.19 9.98
CA THR A 685 36.44 5.63 10.61
C THR A 685 37.66 6.54 10.44
N ALA A 686 38.88 6.07 10.84
CA ALA A 686 40.10 6.82 10.63
C ALA A 686 40.37 7.05 9.13
N THR A 687 40.92 8.21 8.76
CA THR A 687 41.06 8.66 7.37
C THR A 687 41.78 7.63 6.48
N PHE A 688 42.89 7.06 6.94
CA PHE A 688 43.60 6.08 6.14
C PHE A 688 42.87 4.74 6.03
N ASP A 689 42.18 4.28 7.06
CA ASP A 689 41.36 3.07 7.00
C ASP A 689 40.20 3.26 6.02
N GLY A 690 39.51 4.41 6.10
CA GLY A 690 38.39 4.74 5.21
C GLY A 690 38.85 4.83 3.75
N MET A 691 39.97 5.46 3.49
CA MET A 691 40.58 5.56 2.16
C MET A 691 40.96 4.18 1.61
N ALA A 692 41.61 3.34 2.43
CA ALA A 692 42.02 1.98 2.03
C ALA A 692 40.82 1.10 1.67
N ILE A 693 39.72 1.18 2.46
CA ILE A 693 38.47 0.45 2.20
C ILE A 693 37.86 0.96 0.91
N ALA A 694 37.71 2.29 0.73
CA ALA A 694 37.14 2.89 -0.46
C ALA A 694 37.92 2.51 -1.73
N GLN A 695 39.25 2.57 -1.69
CA GLN A 695 40.10 2.13 -2.78
C GLN A 695 39.87 0.66 -3.14
N ALA A 696 39.93 -0.24 -2.15
CA ALA A 696 39.72 -1.67 -2.35
C ALA A 696 38.33 -1.97 -2.96
N MET A 697 37.27 -1.27 -2.53
CA MET A 697 35.95 -1.41 -3.10
C MET A 697 35.89 -0.95 -4.57
N ILE A 698 36.51 0.20 -4.90
CA ILE A 698 36.54 0.71 -6.28
C ILE A 698 37.29 -0.27 -7.18
N GLU A 699 38.45 -0.75 -6.75
CA GLU A 699 39.27 -1.72 -7.50
C GLU A 699 38.49 -3.04 -7.68
N TYR A 700 37.84 -3.56 -6.64
CA TYR A 700 37.01 -4.77 -6.71
C TYR A 700 35.83 -4.62 -7.68
N ILE A 701 35.10 -3.50 -7.63
CA ILE A 701 34.01 -3.25 -8.57
C ILE A 701 34.54 -3.19 -10.01
N ALA A 702 35.66 -2.53 -10.22
CA ALA A 702 36.24 -2.35 -11.55
C ALA A 702 36.84 -3.64 -12.13
N SER A 703 37.43 -4.52 -11.29
CA SER A 703 38.11 -5.73 -11.75
C SER A 703 37.25 -7.00 -11.72
N GLU A 704 36.29 -7.09 -10.80
CA GLU A 704 35.54 -8.33 -10.57
C GLU A 704 34.07 -8.23 -10.98
N ILE A 705 33.39 -7.10 -10.64
CA ILE A 705 31.95 -6.96 -10.89
C ILE A 705 31.68 -6.34 -12.27
N HIS A 706 32.49 -5.39 -12.70
CA HIS A 706 32.36 -4.66 -13.98
C HIS A 706 31.01 -3.96 -14.17
N CYS A 707 30.32 -3.55 -13.10
CA CYS A 707 29.04 -2.84 -13.20
C CYS A 707 29.23 -1.33 -13.25
N MET A 708 28.21 -0.62 -13.79
CA MET A 708 28.22 0.84 -13.80
C MET A 708 28.12 1.38 -12.38
N THR A 709 29.07 2.22 -12.02
CA THR A 709 29.19 2.75 -10.66
C THR A 709 29.47 4.24 -10.64
N LEU A 710 28.71 4.98 -9.82
CA LEU A 710 29.00 6.35 -9.44
C LEU A 710 29.49 6.35 -7.99
N PHE A 711 30.74 6.72 -7.80
CA PHE A 711 31.41 6.71 -6.50
C PHE A 711 31.83 8.12 -6.11
N SER A 712 31.11 8.73 -5.16
CA SER A 712 31.49 10.04 -4.63
C SER A 712 32.45 9.88 -3.46
N THR A 713 33.52 10.67 -3.43
CA THR A 713 34.51 10.62 -2.37
C THR A 713 35.14 11.98 -2.06
N HIS A 714 35.59 12.13 -0.80
CA HIS A 714 36.44 13.24 -0.37
C HIS A 714 37.92 12.94 -0.45
N TYR A 715 38.27 11.69 -0.70
CA TYR A 715 39.67 11.27 -0.81
C TYR A 715 40.17 11.62 -2.22
N HIS A 716 40.78 12.81 -2.35
CA HIS A 716 41.35 13.26 -3.63
C HIS A 716 42.46 12.36 -4.13
N GLU A 717 43.14 11.68 -3.22
CA GLU A 717 44.19 10.70 -3.49
C GLU A 717 43.69 9.56 -4.38
N LEU A 718 42.39 9.15 -4.26
CA LEU A 718 41.83 8.06 -5.06
C LEU A 718 41.70 8.40 -6.55
N THR A 719 41.82 9.69 -6.93
CA THR A 719 41.73 10.10 -8.34
C THR A 719 42.82 9.52 -9.21
N PHE A 720 43.95 9.09 -8.64
CA PHE A 720 45.03 8.44 -9.39
C PHE A 720 44.64 7.06 -9.94
N LEU A 721 43.58 6.45 -9.46
CA LEU A 721 43.09 5.15 -9.93
C LEU A 721 42.72 5.17 -11.43
N GLU A 722 42.41 6.32 -11.99
CA GLU A 722 42.19 6.51 -13.44
C GLU A 722 43.46 6.13 -14.24
N ASP A 723 44.63 6.44 -13.71
CA ASP A 723 45.93 6.18 -14.39
C ASP A 723 46.31 4.70 -14.41
N LYS A 724 45.67 3.88 -13.57
CA LYS A 724 45.89 2.41 -13.49
C LYS A 724 45.24 1.63 -14.63
N GLY A 725 44.44 2.26 -15.49
CA GLY A 725 43.79 1.59 -16.61
C GLY A 725 42.69 0.59 -16.22
N LEU A 726 42.11 0.75 -15.05
CA LEU A 726 41.04 -0.13 -14.50
C LEU A 726 39.63 0.23 -14.99
N GLY A 727 39.51 1.07 -16.02
CA GLY A 727 38.17 1.53 -16.48
C GLY A 727 37.50 2.50 -15.50
N ILE A 728 38.29 3.34 -14.87
CA ILE A 728 37.83 4.36 -13.91
C ILE A 728 38.00 5.74 -14.60
N GLN A 729 36.99 6.59 -14.51
CA GLN A 729 37.05 7.97 -14.98
C GLN A 729 36.75 8.93 -13.84
N ASN A 730 37.45 10.06 -13.82
CA ASN A 730 37.25 11.12 -12.85
C ASN A 730 36.31 12.20 -13.36
N VAL A 731 35.38 12.62 -12.48
CA VAL A 731 34.60 13.83 -12.68
C VAL A 731 34.60 14.65 -11.38
N HIS A 732 34.35 15.93 -11.46
CA HIS A 732 34.28 16.76 -10.26
C HIS A 732 33.12 17.76 -10.30
N ALA A 733 32.55 18.03 -9.14
CA ALA A 733 31.59 19.11 -8.95
C ALA A 733 32.33 20.45 -8.97
N SER A 734 32.01 21.30 -9.94
CA SER A 734 32.73 22.56 -10.13
C SER A 734 32.29 23.62 -9.14
N ALA A 735 33.28 24.34 -8.61
CA ALA A 735 33.08 25.52 -7.80
C ALA A 735 34.15 26.57 -8.19
N ARG A 736 33.83 27.85 -8.09
CA ARG A 736 34.76 28.94 -8.33
C ARG A 736 34.76 29.91 -7.14
N VAL A 737 35.87 30.54 -6.92
CA VAL A 737 36.00 31.65 -5.98
C VAL A 737 35.83 32.94 -6.76
N ASP A 738 34.81 33.73 -6.45
CA ASP A 738 34.53 35.03 -7.05
C ASP A 738 34.48 36.08 -5.93
N ASN A 739 35.35 37.08 -6.02
CA ASN A 739 35.49 38.14 -5.00
C ASN A 739 35.56 37.57 -3.57
N ASP A 740 36.39 36.57 -3.36
CA ASP A 740 36.62 35.91 -2.08
C ASP A 740 35.39 35.10 -1.53
N HIS A 741 34.35 34.92 -2.36
CA HIS A 741 33.19 34.10 -2.10
C HIS A 741 33.20 32.83 -2.95
N LEU A 742 32.98 31.68 -2.31
CA LEU A 742 32.81 30.39 -2.99
C LEU A 742 31.42 30.35 -3.64
N VAL A 743 31.42 30.18 -4.97
CA VAL A 743 30.19 30.01 -5.76
C VAL A 743 30.14 28.57 -6.26
N PHE A 744 29.11 27.82 -5.90
CA PHE A 744 28.85 26.50 -6.43
C PHE A 744 28.19 26.62 -7.79
N GLU A 745 28.80 26.04 -8.81
CA GLU A 745 28.24 26.03 -10.16
C GLU A 745 27.22 24.93 -10.39
N TYR A 746 27.21 23.90 -9.53
CA TYR A 746 26.37 22.70 -9.64
C TYR A 746 26.57 21.93 -10.96
N LEU A 747 27.70 22.15 -11.61
CA LEU A 747 28.10 21.48 -12.86
C LEU A 747 29.11 20.38 -12.56
N ILE A 748 28.87 19.20 -13.11
CA ILE A 748 29.83 18.08 -13.09
C ILE A 748 30.68 18.12 -14.33
N LYS A 749 31.98 18.27 -14.14
CA LYS A 749 32.98 18.40 -15.23
C LYS A 749 33.92 17.19 -15.22
N LYS A 750 34.37 16.78 -16.41
CA LYS A 750 35.37 15.72 -16.57
C LYS A 750 36.72 16.11 -15.96
N GLY A 751 37.44 15.13 -15.44
CA GLY A 751 38.76 15.26 -14.85
C GLY A 751 38.79 15.48 -13.34
N ARG A 752 39.98 15.55 -12.80
CA ARG A 752 40.26 15.67 -11.36
C ARG A 752 40.04 17.09 -10.86
N SER A 753 39.58 17.24 -9.60
CA SER A 753 39.61 18.52 -8.90
C SER A 753 40.92 18.66 -8.14
N ASN A 754 41.64 19.75 -8.38
CA ASN A 754 42.93 19.99 -7.71
C ASN A 754 42.81 20.88 -6.48
N LYS A 755 41.63 21.23 -6.01
CA LYS A 755 41.41 22.15 -4.88
C LYS A 755 40.46 21.59 -3.86
N SER A 756 40.82 21.66 -2.59
CA SER A 756 39.91 21.49 -1.48
C SER A 756 39.22 22.82 -1.16
N TYR A 757 37.93 22.79 -0.82
CA TYR A 757 37.13 23.99 -0.57
C TYR A 757 36.61 24.05 0.88
N GLY A 758 37.09 23.16 1.78
CA GLY A 758 36.59 23.03 3.15
C GLY A 758 36.68 24.33 3.95
N VAL A 759 37.82 25.04 3.88
CA VAL A 759 38.02 26.32 4.57
C VAL A 759 37.13 27.44 3.96
N ASN A 760 36.92 27.41 2.64
CA ASN A 760 36.03 28.36 1.98
C ASN A 760 34.56 28.16 2.42
N VAL A 761 34.12 26.91 2.59
CA VAL A 761 32.78 26.57 3.13
C VAL A 761 32.64 27.03 4.59
N ALA A 762 33.69 26.87 5.43
CA ALA A 762 33.71 27.37 6.79
C ALA A 762 33.58 28.92 6.83
N LYS A 763 34.20 29.61 5.87
CA LYS A 763 34.04 31.09 5.69
C LYS A 763 32.60 31.43 5.32
N LEU A 764 31.95 30.70 4.43
CA LEU A 764 30.52 30.86 4.11
C LEU A 764 29.61 30.65 5.32
N ALA A 765 29.95 29.71 6.19
CA ALA A 765 29.24 29.45 7.44
C ALA A 765 29.49 30.53 8.51
N LYS A 766 30.28 31.58 8.17
CA LYS A 766 30.62 32.71 9.06
C LYS A 766 31.35 32.30 10.34
N LEU A 767 32.26 31.30 10.25
CA LEU A 767 33.20 31.03 11.32
C LEU A 767 34.08 32.30 11.59
N PRO A 768 34.55 32.49 12.83
CA PRO A 768 35.42 33.63 13.16
C PRO A 768 36.65 33.72 12.23
N ASP A 769 36.98 34.92 11.75
CA ASP A 769 38.10 35.14 10.82
C ASP A 769 39.44 34.61 11.33
N GLU A 770 39.66 34.67 12.64
CA GLU A 770 40.85 34.11 13.30
C GLU A 770 40.99 32.63 13.10
N VAL A 771 39.85 31.87 13.17
CA VAL A 771 39.80 30.41 12.93
C VAL A 771 40.08 30.13 11.45
N ILE A 772 39.48 30.91 10.55
CA ILE A 772 39.66 30.76 9.11
C ILE A 772 41.11 31.00 8.71
N ASN A 773 41.72 32.08 9.21
CA ASN A 773 43.11 32.43 8.91
C ASN A 773 44.06 31.34 9.43
N ARG A 774 43.83 30.83 10.65
CA ARG A 774 44.64 29.71 11.19
C ARG A 774 44.44 28.44 10.40
N ALA A 775 43.19 28.13 9.96
CA ALA A 775 42.91 26.94 9.15
C ALA A 775 43.63 26.96 7.80
N ASN A 776 43.70 28.13 7.14
CA ASN A 776 44.46 28.27 5.90
C ASN A 776 45.97 27.98 6.09
N LEU A 777 46.59 28.53 7.13
CA LEU A 777 48.00 28.28 7.41
C LEU A 777 48.29 26.80 7.73
N VAL A 778 47.36 26.14 8.45
CA VAL A 778 47.47 24.71 8.73
C VAL A 778 47.30 23.89 7.46
N LEU A 779 46.33 24.28 6.58
CA LEU A 779 46.10 23.60 5.32
C LEU A 779 47.34 23.66 4.40
N GLU A 780 47.93 24.84 4.24
CA GLU A 780 49.18 25.02 3.46
C GLU A 780 50.27 24.10 3.96
N THR A 781 50.51 24.02 5.30
CA THR A 781 51.53 23.15 5.90
C THR A 781 51.24 21.64 5.65
N LEU A 782 49.97 21.24 5.65
CA LEU A 782 49.54 19.85 5.39
C LEU A 782 49.66 19.49 3.92
N GLU A 783 49.38 20.43 3.00
CA GLU A 783 49.51 20.21 1.57
C GLU A 783 51.02 20.13 1.15
N GLU A 784 51.90 20.93 1.75
CA GLU A 784 53.32 20.86 1.54
C GLU A 784 53.92 19.51 1.98
N ASN A 785 53.50 18.98 3.13
CA ASN A 785 53.99 17.69 3.64
C ASN A 785 53.47 16.47 2.86
N ASN A 786 52.32 16.57 2.19
CA ASN A 786 51.77 15.49 1.35
C ASN A 786 52.44 15.37 -0.03
N VAL A 787 53.28 16.30 -0.44
CA VAL A 787 53.99 16.23 -1.73
C VAL A 787 55.15 15.23 -1.65
N GLU A 788 55.71 14.98 -0.47
CA GLU A 788 56.83 14.03 -0.28
C GLU A 788 56.41 12.55 -0.18
N ASP A 789 55.17 12.24 0.18
CA ASP A 789 54.65 10.87 0.35
C ASP A 789 53.97 10.26 -0.89
N ARG A 790 54.02 10.89 -2.08
CA ARG A 790 53.30 10.44 -3.31
C ARG A 790 53.89 9.20 -3.98
N LEU A 791 54.87 8.53 -3.43
CA LEU A 791 55.44 7.29 -3.95
C LEU A 791 55.31 6.14 -2.93
N ILE A 792 54.11 5.67 -2.75
CA ILE A 792 53.97 4.29 -2.26
C ILE A 792 54.28 3.40 -3.47
N GLU A 793 55.54 3.00 -3.60
CA GLU A 793 55.96 1.91 -4.49
C GLU A 793 55.04 0.69 -4.26
N GLU A 794 54.55 0.15 -5.37
CA GLU A 794 53.90 -1.15 -5.41
C GLU A 794 54.77 -2.21 -4.72
N LYS A 795 54.59 -2.45 -3.45
CA LYS A 795 54.91 -3.74 -2.89
C LYS A 795 53.90 -4.72 -3.48
N GLN A 796 54.36 -5.45 -4.50
CA GLN A 796 53.67 -6.66 -4.92
C GLN A 796 53.39 -7.49 -3.67
N VAL A 797 52.16 -7.55 -3.24
CA VAL A 797 51.68 -8.54 -2.31
C VAL A 797 51.76 -9.86 -3.06
N GLN A 798 52.88 -10.56 -2.91
CA GLN A 798 52.94 -11.96 -3.25
C GLN A 798 51.87 -12.64 -2.38
N VAL A 799 50.73 -12.93 -2.97
CA VAL A 799 49.77 -13.88 -2.43
C VAL A 799 50.52 -15.21 -2.39
N ILE A 800 51.10 -15.54 -1.23
CA ILE A 800 51.56 -16.88 -0.98
C ILE A 800 50.28 -17.70 -0.84
N GLU A 801 49.86 -18.30 -1.95
CA GLU A 801 48.87 -19.38 -1.91
C GLU A 801 49.42 -20.47 -1.02
N LYS A 802 49.05 -20.42 0.24
CA LYS A 802 49.27 -21.54 1.15
C LYS A 802 48.27 -22.62 0.76
N GLU A 803 48.76 -23.54 -0.07
CA GLU A 803 47.97 -24.78 -0.33
C GLU A 803 47.48 -25.35 0.99
N SER A 804 46.20 -25.51 1.12
CA SER A 804 45.56 -26.07 2.32
C SER A 804 46.02 -27.52 2.50
N GLU A 805 46.08 -28.00 3.72
CA GLU A 805 46.43 -29.41 4.00
C GLU A 805 45.48 -30.39 3.33
N VAL A 806 44.25 -29.97 3.11
CA VAL A 806 43.21 -30.70 2.36
C VAL A 806 43.55 -30.83 0.88
N GLU A 807 44.05 -29.74 0.25
CA GLU A 807 44.46 -29.77 -1.16
C GLU A 807 45.70 -30.62 -1.39
N LYS A 808 46.66 -30.54 -0.47
CA LYS A 808 47.83 -31.40 -0.52
C LYS A 808 47.45 -32.86 -0.38
N TYR A 809 46.53 -33.19 0.51
CA TYR A 809 46.07 -34.56 0.70
C TYR A 809 45.27 -35.07 -0.49
N LEU A 810 44.41 -34.27 -1.05
CA LEU A 810 43.60 -34.60 -2.24
C LEU A 810 44.50 -34.90 -3.47
N LYS A 811 45.58 -34.17 -3.67
CA LYS A 811 46.54 -34.41 -4.78
C LYS A 811 47.29 -35.76 -4.67
N THR A 812 47.33 -36.37 -3.51
CA THR A 812 48.01 -37.68 -3.28
C THR A 812 47.06 -38.86 -3.51
N ILE A 813 45.78 -38.63 -3.70
CA ILE A 813 44.76 -39.66 -3.82
C ILE A 813 44.47 -39.97 -5.31
N ASP A 814 44.60 -41.25 -5.68
CA ASP A 814 44.09 -41.70 -6.96
C ASP A 814 42.65 -42.27 -6.77
N PRO A 815 41.60 -41.54 -7.23
CA PRO A 815 40.23 -41.95 -7.00
C PRO A 815 39.86 -43.28 -7.66
N MET A 816 40.60 -43.70 -8.70
CA MET A 816 40.34 -44.93 -9.41
C MET A 816 40.96 -46.16 -8.74
N ALA A 817 41.88 -45.95 -7.82
CA ALA A 817 42.54 -47.01 -7.05
C ALA A 817 41.90 -47.33 -5.70
N LEU A 818 40.92 -46.49 -5.27
CA LEU A 818 40.24 -46.65 -4.00
C LEU A 818 39.09 -47.65 -4.01
N SER A 819 39.06 -48.56 -3.06
CA SER A 819 37.84 -49.34 -2.79
C SER A 819 36.78 -48.46 -2.13
N PRO A 820 35.46 -48.80 -2.20
CA PRO A 820 34.41 -48.02 -1.56
C PRO A 820 34.60 -47.78 -0.06
N LEU A 821 35.28 -48.67 0.66
CA LEU A 821 35.58 -48.57 2.08
C LEU A 821 36.72 -47.60 2.33
N ASP A 822 37.74 -47.62 1.47
CA ASP A 822 38.89 -46.73 1.54
C ASP A 822 38.45 -45.30 1.17
N ALA A 823 37.55 -45.12 0.21
CA ALA A 823 36.98 -43.83 -0.16
C ALA A 823 36.25 -43.19 1.02
N LEU A 824 35.47 -43.97 1.77
CA LEU A 824 34.78 -43.47 2.98
C LEU A 824 35.77 -43.10 4.10
N SER A 825 36.80 -43.88 4.28
CA SER A 825 37.88 -43.61 5.25
C SER A 825 38.63 -42.32 4.89
N THR A 826 38.94 -42.14 3.60
CA THR A 826 39.61 -40.94 3.08
C THR A 826 38.75 -39.70 3.23
N LEU A 827 37.43 -39.80 3.00
CA LEU A 827 36.50 -38.71 3.25
C LEU A 827 36.42 -38.31 4.73
N ILE A 828 36.49 -39.29 5.65
CA ILE A 828 36.53 -39.01 7.11
C ILE A 828 37.83 -38.30 7.51
N GLU A 829 38.98 -38.70 6.90
CA GLU A 829 40.26 -38.03 7.13
C GLU A 829 40.26 -36.59 6.57
N LEU A 830 39.80 -36.40 5.33
CA LEU A 830 39.63 -35.07 4.73
C LEU A 830 38.74 -34.16 5.59
N LYS A 831 37.64 -34.70 6.14
CA LYS A 831 36.74 -33.95 7.02
C LYS A 831 37.41 -33.52 8.33
N LYS A 832 38.42 -34.27 8.84
CA LYS A 832 39.19 -33.89 10.02
C LYS A 832 40.24 -32.80 9.74
N LEU A 833 40.68 -32.67 8.48
CA LEU A 833 41.61 -31.64 8.03
C LEU A 833 40.92 -30.30 7.69
N VAL A 834 39.61 -30.30 7.49
CA VAL A 834 38.80 -29.09 7.37
C VAL A 834 38.49 -28.57 8.78
N LYS A 835 39.12 -27.46 9.18
CA LYS A 835 38.87 -26.75 10.44
C LYS A 835 37.70 -25.78 10.28
#